data_dbdc6ac2c8a57124f0a7e5c032aab592
#
_entry.id   dbdc6ac2c8a57124f0a7e5c032aab592
#
_cell.length_a   1.000
_cell.length_b   1.000
_cell.length_c   1.000
_cell.angle_alpha   90.00
_cell.angle_beta   90.00
_cell.angle_gamma   90.00
#
_symmetry.space_group_name_H-M   'P 1'
#
loop_
_entity.id
_entity.type
_entity.pdbx_description
1 polymer ?
#
loop_
_entity_poly.entity_id
_entity_poly.type
_entity_poly.pdbx_seq_one_letter_code
_entity_poly.pdbx_strand_id
1 'polypeptide(L)'
;MNEIGKLLSKIIAEDRIKTRLIDLVSYASDAGFYYLRPKAVVQPISIDEVIALFGFSHHYNVPITFRAAGTSLSGQSVSDGILIDLSQYWNLVRVENSGEQVRVYPGVTGAVVNSELKKYSKKIGPDPASINSAMMGGILSNNASGMCCGVSKNSYHTIKYINFVLPNGKRYSTQQKDDYVRFENECKDICSGILALKEQITSDEEIFNLIRNKYKTKNTVGYSVNAFIDYAHPLDILAHILIGAEGTLGFIAEAVLNTVPDYPLKNTALLYFPNIYAACNAIVPLTHSGAEAVELMDRASLRSVEDIKGVPAILKSLPEEAAALLVEYQDHTQAAIDFKLAQFLAVADALELMLAPEFTNDPIEQAFLWKIRKGMFPSVGSVRASGTTVILEDIAVPVAELGNAILDLQALFSKYEYSNAIIFGHAKDGNIHFVVTQAFETATEIDRYDRFLREVVTLVTEKYKGALKAEHGTGRNMAPFVATEWGEGIYEVMKALKQLIDPRNLLNPGVIINEDKHAHIKNLKDLPKVEEEVDKCMECGFCEYKCPSRNITLTPRRRIVVRRELLKLKRNNDNATYKELLKEYGYDGLETCAVDGLCATACPVDINTGSLVKRLRRESHSKFANGLALMVAKNFKPVTSIVKFGIEVASGMNSVFGANAMTNLTKGARKIIPGVPLWSNQIKPTHAKGSRISKSNVSDAPAVVYYPTCISRTMGGAVTDQKNIIDTFLQVSEKLNINFHIPQNIQNTCCGQIFSSKGFNEAFKHTVNDTVNRLWEWSEGGKNPIVLDITSCTYTLQECRPSLTEDNKVKYDALTIIDSVDYILDYLLPRANVVRKKNKIALHPVCSLQKMGLEGKFVKIAQQLADEVLLPVHSGCCGMAGDRGFLFPELTASATLPEATEVKKDNYEGYYSSGKTCEIAMSEAVGKNYESIIYLLADCI
;
A
#
# COMPACT_ATOMS: atom_id res chain seq x y z
N MET A 1 -0.89 -25.23 18.36
CA MET A 1 -1.01 -24.00 19.17
C MET A 1 -0.09 -24.14 20.38
N ASN A 2 0.71 -23.11 20.65
CA ASN A 2 1.57 -23.10 21.85
C ASN A 2 0.74 -22.91 23.14
N GLU A 3 1.37 -22.95 24.33
CA GLU A 3 0.68 -22.83 25.59
C GLU A 3 -0.12 -21.53 25.72
N ILE A 4 0.47 -20.39 25.37
CA ILE A 4 -0.21 -19.10 25.43
C ILE A 4 -1.41 -19.03 24.46
N GLY A 5 -1.31 -19.66 23.30
CA GLY A 5 -2.41 -19.75 22.35
C GLY A 5 -3.60 -20.55 22.92
N LYS A 6 -3.34 -21.65 23.63
CA LYS A 6 -4.40 -22.42 24.31
C LYS A 6 -5.11 -21.62 25.41
N LEU A 7 -4.39 -20.75 26.10
CA LEU A 7 -4.99 -19.88 27.11
C LEU A 7 -5.83 -18.77 26.43
N LEU A 8 -5.33 -18.19 25.34
CA LEU A 8 -6.02 -17.16 24.55
C LEU A 8 -7.29 -17.69 23.86
N SER A 9 -7.35 -18.99 23.50
CA SER A 9 -8.54 -19.56 22.85
C SER A 9 -9.79 -19.61 23.75
N LYS A 10 -9.63 -19.31 25.03
CA LYS A 10 -10.77 -19.12 25.95
C LYS A 10 -11.47 -17.78 25.79
N ILE A 11 -10.83 -16.81 25.16
CA ILE A 11 -11.34 -15.43 24.99
C ILE A 11 -11.38 -14.96 23.52
N ILE A 12 -10.59 -15.57 22.62
CA ILE A 12 -10.54 -15.28 21.19
C ILE A 12 -10.73 -16.58 20.42
N ALA A 13 -11.49 -16.56 19.33
CA ALA A 13 -11.68 -17.74 18.47
C ALA A 13 -10.33 -18.21 17.88
N GLU A 14 -10.14 -19.53 17.79
CA GLU A 14 -8.86 -20.15 17.45
C GLU A 14 -8.31 -19.71 16.08
N ASP A 15 -9.17 -19.50 15.10
CA ASP A 15 -8.83 -19.06 13.74
C ASP A 15 -8.26 -17.64 13.70
N ARG A 16 -8.47 -16.86 14.77
CA ARG A 16 -7.97 -15.51 14.98
C ARG A 16 -6.76 -15.43 15.91
N ILE A 17 -6.20 -16.57 16.31
CA ILE A 17 -4.99 -16.71 17.13
C ILE A 17 -3.88 -17.33 16.28
N LYS A 18 -2.80 -16.61 16.05
CA LYS A 18 -1.66 -17.05 15.25
C LYS A 18 -0.48 -17.38 16.17
N THR A 19 -0.06 -18.64 16.18
CA THR A 19 1.03 -19.15 17.02
C THR A 19 2.00 -20.07 16.29
N ARG A 20 1.79 -20.30 14.97
CA ARG A 20 2.75 -21.03 14.14
C ARG A 20 4.04 -20.22 14.02
N LEU A 21 5.15 -20.90 13.86
CA LEU A 21 6.45 -20.23 13.74
C LEU A 21 6.47 -19.18 12.62
N ILE A 22 5.92 -19.51 11.47
CA ILE A 22 5.87 -18.61 10.32
C ILE A 22 5.06 -17.34 10.60
N ASP A 23 3.98 -17.46 11.35
CA ASP A 23 3.17 -16.32 11.75
C ASP A 23 3.96 -15.40 12.67
N LEU A 24 4.58 -15.94 13.74
CA LEU A 24 5.33 -15.17 14.71
C LEU A 24 6.54 -14.45 14.07
N VAL A 25 7.27 -15.14 13.22
CA VAL A 25 8.38 -14.56 12.44
C VAL A 25 7.89 -13.45 11.53
N SER A 26 6.79 -13.65 10.83
CA SER A 26 6.26 -12.69 9.86
C SER A 26 5.80 -11.36 10.49
N TYR A 27 5.45 -11.37 11.76
CA TYR A 27 5.07 -10.19 12.54
C TYR A 27 6.19 -9.60 13.40
N ALA A 28 7.38 -10.20 13.41
CA ALA A 28 8.50 -9.75 14.22
C ALA A 28 9.15 -8.43 13.74
N SER A 29 8.76 -7.93 12.58
CA SER A 29 9.30 -6.75 11.91
C SER A 29 8.20 -5.76 11.55
N ASP A 30 8.53 -4.46 11.57
CA ASP A 30 7.76 -3.36 11.03
C ASP A 30 8.61 -2.56 10.01
N ALA A 31 8.27 -1.31 9.70
CA ALA A 31 9.07 -0.48 8.81
C ALA A 31 10.34 0.07 9.48
N GLY A 32 10.42 0.01 10.81
CA GLY A 32 11.62 0.39 11.58
C GLY A 32 12.73 -0.65 11.49
N PHE A 33 13.80 -0.40 12.17
CA PHE A 33 14.99 -1.25 12.19
C PHE A 33 15.10 -2.14 13.45
N TYR A 34 13.94 -2.46 14.07
CA TYR A 34 13.84 -3.35 15.24
C TYR A 34 13.22 -4.70 14.84
N TYR A 35 13.62 -5.76 15.58
CA TYR A 35 13.11 -7.10 15.41
C TYR A 35 12.75 -7.70 16.78
N LEU A 36 11.47 -7.93 17.03
CA LEU A 36 10.94 -8.53 18.24
C LEU A 36 9.89 -9.57 17.87
N ARG A 37 10.15 -10.84 18.18
CA ARG A 37 9.25 -11.94 17.84
C ARG A 37 8.16 -12.10 18.91
N PRO A 38 6.88 -11.90 18.57
CA PRO A 38 5.79 -12.06 19.53
C PRO A 38 5.61 -13.51 19.98
N LYS A 39 4.99 -13.70 21.16
CA LYS A 39 4.58 -15.02 21.67
C LYS A 39 3.31 -15.53 21.00
N ALA A 40 2.43 -14.61 20.62
CA ALA A 40 1.20 -14.85 19.85
C ALA A 40 0.80 -13.57 19.12
N VAL A 41 0.07 -13.73 17.99
CA VAL A 41 -0.63 -12.63 17.33
C VAL A 41 -2.12 -12.92 17.41
N VAL A 42 -2.91 -11.95 17.86
CA VAL A 42 -4.36 -12.07 18.00
C VAL A 42 -5.10 -11.00 17.21
N GLN A 43 -6.25 -11.33 16.68
CA GLN A 43 -7.06 -10.46 15.85
C GLN A 43 -8.47 -10.29 16.46
N PRO A 44 -8.64 -9.36 17.44
CA PRO A 44 -9.94 -9.10 18.04
C PRO A 44 -10.90 -8.45 17.05
N ILE A 45 -12.20 -8.72 17.23
CA ILE A 45 -13.27 -8.17 16.38
C ILE A 45 -14.19 -7.19 17.13
N SER A 46 -14.02 -7.09 18.44
CA SER A 46 -14.87 -6.25 19.27
C SER A 46 -14.11 -5.61 20.43
N ILE A 47 -14.69 -4.55 20.98
CA ILE A 47 -14.17 -3.89 22.18
C ILE A 47 -14.14 -4.86 23.37
N ASP A 48 -15.13 -5.73 23.49
CA ASP A 48 -15.20 -6.70 24.58
C ASP A 48 -14.04 -7.72 24.54
N GLU A 49 -13.63 -8.14 23.34
CA GLU A 49 -12.44 -8.98 23.18
C GLU A 49 -11.16 -8.23 23.55
N VAL A 50 -11.06 -6.92 23.25
CA VAL A 50 -9.92 -6.09 23.67
C VAL A 50 -9.90 -5.96 25.21
N ILE A 51 -11.05 -5.75 25.85
CA ILE A 51 -11.16 -5.74 27.32
C ILE A 51 -10.72 -7.07 27.92
N ALA A 52 -11.15 -8.18 27.34
CA ALA A 52 -10.73 -9.51 27.77
C ALA A 52 -9.20 -9.72 27.59
N LEU A 53 -8.59 -9.18 26.53
CA LEU A 53 -7.14 -9.20 26.31
C LEU A 53 -6.38 -8.37 27.36
N PHE A 54 -6.89 -7.21 27.77
CA PHE A 54 -6.33 -6.46 28.90
C PHE A 54 -6.38 -7.28 30.20
N GLY A 55 -7.54 -7.89 30.51
CA GLY A 55 -7.69 -8.79 31.64
C GLY A 55 -6.72 -9.97 31.58
N PHE A 56 -6.53 -10.57 30.41
CA PHE A 56 -5.56 -11.64 30.16
C PHE A 56 -4.13 -11.16 30.43
N SER A 57 -3.75 -10.02 29.86
CA SER A 57 -2.43 -9.42 30.06
C SER A 57 -2.11 -9.21 31.54
N HIS A 58 -3.06 -8.66 32.28
CA HIS A 58 -2.93 -8.46 33.73
C HIS A 58 -2.83 -9.78 34.50
N HIS A 59 -3.70 -10.75 34.18
CA HIS A 59 -3.73 -12.02 34.89
C HIS A 59 -2.44 -12.84 34.72
N TYR A 60 -1.95 -12.90 33.46
CA TYR A 60 -0.76 -13.71 33.14
C TYR A 60 0.55 -12.91 33.14
N ASN A 61 0.50 -11.64 33.44
CA ASN A 61 1.65 -10.72 33.39
C ASN A 61 2.41 -10.76 32.03
N VAL A 62 1.68 -10.71 30.93
CA VAL A 62 2.23 -10.76 29.57
C VAL A 62 1.96 -9.41 28.88
N PRO A 63 3.01 -8.72 28.40
CA PRO A 63 2.83 -7.47 27.65
C PRO A 63 1.98 -7.63 26.41
N ILE A 64 1.25 -6.57 26.06
CA ILE A 64 0.49 -6.47 24.81
C ILE A 64 0.87 -5.22 24.03
N THR A 65 0.85 -5.32 22.70
CA THR A 65 1.15 -4.22 21.79
C THR A 65 0.12 -4.23 20.66
N PHE A 66 -0.50 -3.10 20.40
CA PHE A 66 -1.40 -2.93 19.27
C PHE A 66 -0.63 -2.66 17.99
N ARG A 67 -1.08 -3.26 16.89
CA ARG A 67 -0.52 -3.05 15.56
C ARG A 67 -1.64 -2.82 14.54
N ALA A 68 -1.56 -1.71 13.83
CA ALA A 68 -2.36 -1.44 12.65
C ALA A 68 -1.62 -1.94 11.39
N ALA A 69 -1.12 -1.08 10.51
CA ALA A 69 -0.39 -1.49 9.30
C ALA A 69 1.08 -1.90 9.54
N GLY A 70 1.68 -1.54 10.67
CA GLY A 70 3.10 -1.75 10.90
C GLY A 70 4.00 -0.96 9.94
N THR A 71 3.61 0.27 9.65
CA THR A 71 4.39 1.26 8.87
C THR A 71 5.26 2.15 9.75
N SER A 72 5.29 1.88 11.05
CA SER A 72 6.09 2.60 12.05
C SER A 72 7.58 2.47 11.79
N LEU A 73 8.31 3.59 11.94
CA LEU A 73 9.75 3.68 11.67
C LEU A 73 10.62 3.57 12.92
N SER A 74 10.03 3.73 14.10
CA SER A 74 10.74 3.81 15.40
C SER A 74 10.49 2.60 16.32
N GLY A 75 9.93 1.48 15.80
CA GLY A 75 9.74 0.23 16.54
C GLY A 75 8.55 0.22 17.50
N GLN A 76 7.53 1.05 17.30
CA GLN A 76 6.33 1.09 18.13
C GLN A 76 5.42 -0.13 17.96
N SER A 77 5.47 -0.79 16.81
CA SER A 77 4.51 -1.84 16.42
C SER A 77 5.10 -3.25 16.40
N VAL A 78 6.20 -3.47 17.13
CA VAL A 78 6.81 -4.79 17.35
C VAL A 78 6.84 -5.13 18.84
N SER A 79 6.78 -6.41 19.17
CA SER A 79 6.65 -6.88 20.58
C SER A 79 7.23 -8.29 20.74
N ASP A 80 7.71 -8.57 21.94
CA ASP A 80 8.03 -9.91 22.43
C ASP A 80 6.93 -10.50 23.35
N GLY A 81 5.82 -9.76 23.50
CA GLY A 81 4.59 -10.16 24.18
C GLY A 81 3.53 -10.68 23.22
N ILE A 82 2.27 -10.28 23.44
CA ILE A 82 1.15 -10.54 22.53
C ILE A 82 0.99 -9.34 21.60
N LEU A 83 1.01 -9.59 20.30
CA LEU A 83 0.73 -8.59 19.29
C LEU A 83 -0.75 -8.61 18.90
N ILE A 84 -1.43 -7.48 19.01
CA ILE A 84 -2.85 -7.33 18.66
C ILE A 84 -2.95 -6.69 17.29
N ASP A 85 -3.29 -7.49 16.27
CA ASP A 85 -3.40 -7.05 14.87
C ASP A 85 -4.82 -6.56 14.59
N LEU A 86 -4.93 -5.27 14.25
CA LEU A 86 -6.21 -4.57 13.99
C LEU A 86 -6.53 -4.48 12.50
N SER A 87 -5.63 -4.93 11.62
CA SER A 87 -5.67 -4.63 10.19
C SER A 87 -6.82 -5.29 9.43
N GLN A 88 -7.45 -6.34 9.97
CA GLN A 88 -8.42 -7.15 9.26
C GLN A 88 -9.88 -6.78 9.57
N TYR A 89 -10.22 -6.48 10.80
CA TYR A 89 -11.62 -6.38 11.24
C TYR A 89 -12.07 -4.98 11.63
N TRP A 90 -11.16 -4.06 11.92
CA TRP A 90 -11.45 -2.70 12.39
C TRP A 90 -11.43 -1.70 11.24
N ASN A 91 -12.32 -1.85 10.27
CA ASN A 91 -12.27 -1.14 8.97
C ASN A 91 -13.47 -0.24 8.67
N LEU A 92 -14.27 0.16 9.68
CA LEU A 92 -15.40 1.06 9.49
C LEU A 92 -14.96 2.49 9.14
N VAL A 93 -15.60 3.06 8.12
CA VAL A 93 -15.61 4.49 7.80
C VAL A 93 -17.04 4.96 7.67
N ARG A 94 -17.36 6.09 8.29
CA ARG A 94 -18.69 6.72 8.15
C ARG A 94 -18.52 8.24 8.08
N VAL A 95 -18.90 8.82 6.96
CA VAL A 95 -18.93 10.27 6.78
C VAL A 95 -20.15 10.83 7.49
N GLU A 96 -19.98 11.89 8.27
CA GLU A 96 -21.00 12.54 9.07
C GLU A 96 -21.10 14.03 8.70
N ASN A 97 -22.26 14.65 9.00
CA ASN A 97 -22.49 16.07 8.82
C ASN A 97 -22.11 16.59 7.42
N SER A 98 -22.57 15.89 6.36
CA SER A 98 -22.29 16.28 4.96
C SER A 98 -20.82 16.47 4.63
N GLY A 99 -19.95 15.66 5.23
CA GLY A 99 -18.51 15.68 4.99
C GLY A 99 -17.68 16.50 5.96
N GLU A 100 -18.30 17.27 6.87
CA GLU A 100 -17.59 18.05 7.88
C GLU A 100 -16.89 17.17 8.94
N GLN A 101 -17.38 15.95 9.12
CA GLN A 101 -16.82 14.99 10.05
C GLN A 101 -16.72 13.58 9.44
N VAL A 102 -15.78 12.81 9.92
CA VAL A 102 -15.63 11.40 9.54
C VAL A 102 -15.33 10.55 10.77
N ARG A 103 -16.11 9.49 10.92
CA ARG A 103 -15.95 8.45 11.95
C ARG A 103 -15.12 7.31 11.38
N VAL A 104 -14.09 6.89 12.09
CA VAL A 104 -13.13 5.89 11.63
C VAL A 104 -12.80 4.88 12.72
N TYR A 105 -12.57 3.63 12.31
CA TYR A 105 -11.99 2.58 13.13
C TYR A 105 -10.48 2.48 12.85
N PRO A 106 -9.69 1.90 13.80
CA PRO A 106 -8.23 1.92 13.71
C PRO A 106 -7.62 1.12 12.56
N GLY A 107 -8.32 0.16 11.97
CA GLY A 107 -7.82 -0.71 10.90
C GLY A 107 -8.07 -0.20 9.47
N VAL A 108 -8.66 0.98 9.30
CA VAL A 108 -8.88 1.57 7.96
C VAL A 108 -7.71 2.45 7.56
N THR A 109 -7.31 2.41 6.28
CA THR A 109 -6.23 3.28 5.78
C THR A 109 -6.72 4.72 5.55
N GLY A 110 -5.82 5.71 5.73
CA GLY A 110 -6.16 7.12 5.48
C GLY A 110 -6.62 7.37 4.04
N ALA A 111 -6.07 6.65 3.06
CA ALA A 111 -6.50 6.77 1.67
C ALA A 111 -7.95 6.33 1.44
N VAL A 112 -8.40 5.26 2.11
CA VAL A 112 -9.81 4.83 2.06
C VAL A 112 -10.72 5.90 2.67
N VAL A 113 -10.32 6.47 3.79
CA VAL A 113 -11.07 7.58 4.42
C VAL A 113 -11.20 8.77 3.47
N ASN A 114 -10.10 9.18 2.83
CA ASN A 114 -10.09 10.29 1.87
C ASN A 114 -10.93 9.98 0.62
N SER A 115 -10.94 8.73 0.16
CA SER A 115 -11.78 8.33 -0.97
C SER A 115 -13.29 8.50 -0.67
N GLU A 116 -13.72 8.16 0.55
CA GLU A 116 -15.11 8.37 0.98
C GLU A 116 -15.46 9.86 1.14
N LEU A 117 -14.47 10.70 1.51
CA LEU A 117 -14.65 12.15 1.66
C LEU A 117 -14.62 12.92 0.35
N LYS A 118 -14.02 12.36 -0.70
CA LYS A 118 -13.80 13.04 -1.99
C LYS A 118 -15.07 13.64 -2.61
N LYS A 119 -16.20 12.95 -2.53
CA LYS A 119 -17.49 13.45 -3.05
C LYS A 119 -18.01 14.70 -2.33
N TYR A 120 -17.44 15.00 -1.16
CA TYR A 120 -17.76 16.22 -0.38
C TYR A 120 -16.68 17.31 -0.56
N SER A 121 -15.67 17.11 -1.42
CA SER A 121 -14.48 17.97 -1.56
C SER A 121 -13.76 18.17 -0.22
N LYS A 122 -13.69 17.10 0.56
CA LYS A 122 -13.04 17.07 1.88
C LYS A 122 -12.02 15.94 1.96
N LYS A 123 -11.11 16.08 2.91
CA LYS A 123 -10.12 15.05 3.30
C LYS A 123 -9.85 15.13 4.80
N ILE A 124 -9.16 14.12 5.35
CA ILE A 124 -8.61 14.22 6.71
C ILE A 124 -7.42 15.19 6.74
N GLY A 125 -7.19 15.81 7.89
CA GLY A 125 -6.09 16.75 8.07
C GLY A 125 -4.71 16.10 7.93
N PRO A 126 -4.39 15.00 8.65
CA PRO A 126 -3.11 14.31 8.52
C PRO A 126 -2.94 13.68 7.14
N ASP A 127 -1.81 13.97 6.48
CA ASP A 127 -1.48 13.52 5.12
C ASP A 127 -0.08 12.89 5.01
N PRO A 128 0.24 11.88 5.87
CA PRO A 128 1.55 11.25 5.83
C PRO A 128 1.85 10.64 4.46
N ALA A 129 3.13 10.60 4.06
CA ALA A 129 3.54 9.99 2.78
C ALA A 129 3.08 8.53 2.64
N SER A 130 2.90 7.84 3.76
CA SER A 130 2.40 6.46 3.85
C SER A 130 0.86 6.33 3.82
N ILE A 131 0.09 7.37 3.57
CA ILE A 131 -1.38 7.42 3.72
C ILE A 131 -2.12 6.28 3.02
N ASN A 132 -1.57 5.77 1.92
CA ASN A 132 -2.13 4.62 1.19
C ASN A 132 -2.05 3.30 1.98
N SER A 133 -1.13 3.19 2.90
CA SER A 133 -0.84 1.99 3.68
C SER A 133 -1.05 2.17 5.18
N ALA A 134 -0.77 3.36 5.70
CA ALA A 134 -0.95 3.70 7.11
C ALA A 134 -2.45 3.69 7.48
N MET A 135 -2.75 3.01 8.58
CA MET A 135 -4.11 2.90 9.10
C MET A 135 -4.37 3.94 10.18
N MET A 136 -5.63 4.32 10.36
CA MET A 136 -6.04 5.40 11.28
C MET A 136 -5.57 5.17 12.71
N GLY A 137 -5.57 3.93 13.21
CA GLY A 137 -5.03 3.63 14.54
C GLY A 137 -3.56 4.03 14.70
N GLY A 138 -2.73 3.79 13.68
CA GLY A 138 -1.33 4.25 13.67
C GLY A 138 -1.21 5.76 13.47
N ILE A 139 -1.99 6.35 12.57
CA ILE A 139 -2.00 7.81 12.31
C ILE A 139 -2.35 8.58 13.59
N LEU A 140 -3.37 8.15 14.32
CA LEU A 140 -3.80 8.75 15.59
C LEU A 140 -2.77 8.51 16.71
N SER A 141 -2.33 7.26 16.88
CA SER A 141 -1.41 6.91 17.97
C SER A 141 -0.03 7.55 17.84
N ASN A 142 0.40 7.89 16.63
CA ASN A 142 1.65 8.63 16.40
C ASN A 142 1.44 10.15 16.30
N ASN A 143 0.21 10.64 16.27
CA ASN A 143 -0.13 12.00 15.88
C ASN A 143 0.56 12.37 14.55
N ALA A 144 0.55 11.44 13.59
CA ALA A 144 1.20 11.61 12.30
C ALA A 144 0.63 12.83 11.57
N SER A 145 1.48 13.58 10.89
CA SER A 145 1.07 14.74 10.10
C SER A 145 1.34 14.54 8.61
N GLY A 146 2.30 15.22 8.02
CA GLY A 146 2.63 15.12 6.59
C GLY A 146 2.90 16.48 5.94
N MET A 147 2.75 16.55 4.62
CA MET A 147 3.27 17.63 3.76
C MET A 147 2.45 18.93 3.81
N CYS A 148 1.12 18.84 3.92
CA CYS A 148 0.21 20.00 3.95
C CYS A 148 -0.49 20.16 5.31
N CYS A 149 -0.21 19.27 6.24
CA CYS A 149 -0.91 19.19 7.51
C CYS A 149 -0.48 20.31 8.49
N GLY A 150 0.80 20.53 8.64
CA GLY A 150 1.34 21.39 9.69
C GLY A 150 0.93 20.94 11.10
N VAL A 151 0.96 21.85 12.04
CA VAL A 151 0.49 21.61 13.42
C VAL A 151 -1.03 21.66 13.48
N SER A 152 -1.66 22.63 12.82
CA SER A 152 -3.09 22.95 12.99
C SER A 152 -4.05 21.91 12.40
N LYS A 153 -3.59 21.07 11.47
CA LYS A 153 -4.41 20.06 10.81
C LYS A 153 -4.03 18.63 11.20
N ASN A 154 -3.14 18.41 12.17
CA ASN A 154 -2.76 17.09 12.65
C ASN A 154 -3.90 16.40 13.42
N SER A 155 -3.69 15.13 13.79
CA SER A 155 -4.72 14.35 14.49
C SER A 155 -5.14 14.99 15.81
N TYR A 156 -4.20 15.55 16.58
CA TYR A 156 -4.48 16.21 17.86
C TYR A 156 -5.46 17.39 17.73
N HIS A 157 -5.31 18.21 16.70
CA HIS A 157 -6.16 19.38 16.48
C HIS A 157 -7.44 19.09 15.69
N THR A 158 -7.50 17.97 14.96
CA THR A 158 -8.68 17.62 14.18
C THR A 158 -9.58 16.61 14.86
N ILE A 159 -9.13 15.93 15.93
CA ILE A 159 -9.97 15.02 16.70
C ILE A 159 -11.17 15.76 17.31
N LYS A 160 -12.38 15.24 17.05
CA LYS A 160 -13.63 15.77 17.62
C LYS A 160 -14.11 14.93 18.79
N TYR A 161 -14.10 13.60 18.59
CA TYR A 161 -14.51 12.63 19.59
C TYR A 161 -13.62 11.41 19.52
N ILE A 162 -13.39 10.77 20.64
CA ILE A 162 -12.63 9.51 20.73
C ILE A 162 -13.36 8.55 21.66
N ASN A 163 -13.43 7.29 21.22
CA ASN A 163 -13.92 6.17 22.01
C ASN A 163 -12.72 5.27 22.30
N PHE A 164 -12.43 5.03 23.55
CA PHE A 164 -11.21 4.33 23.95
C PHE A 164 -11.43 3.38 25.15
N VAL A 165 -10.49 2.45 25.32
CA VAL A 165 -10.47 1.48 26.43
C VAL A 165 -9.17 1.63 27.19
N LEU A 166 -9.25 1.75 28.51
CA LEU A 166 -8.11 1.78 29.40
C LEU A 166 -7.61 0.38 29.75
N PRO A 167 -6.35 0.22 30.20
CA PRO A 167 -5.80 -1.08 30.63
C PRO A 167 -6.62 -1.79 31.73
N ASN A 168 -7.34 -1.05 32.57
CA ASN A 168 -8.25 -1.58 33.57
C ASN A 168 -9.57 -2.15 33.00
N GLY A 169 -9.73 -2.17 31.66
CA GLY A 169 -10.90 -2.67 30.96
C GLY A 169 -12.09 -1.71 30.88
N LYS A 170 -11.98 -0.51 31.41
CA LYS A 170 -13.05 0.49 31.34
C LYS A 170 -12.99 1.25 30.04
N ARG A 171 -14.17 1.51 29.46
CA ARG A 171 -14.30 2.25 28.20
C ARG A 171 -15.00 3.57 28.40
N TYR A 172 -14.57 4.60 27.68
CA TYR A 172 -15.13 5.94 27.72
C TYR A 172 -15.17 6.58 26.33
N SER A 173 -16.08 7.51 26.14
CA SER A 173 -16.22 8.29 24.93
C SER A 173 -16.38 9.78 25.24
N THR A 174 -15.58 10.62 24.64
CA THR A 174 -15.73 12.08 24.79
C THR A 174 -16.96 12.63 24.07
N GLN A 175 -17.67 11.80 23.31
CA GLN A 175 -18.96 12.12 22.69
C GLN A 175 -20.12 12.00 23.69
N GLN A 176 -19.99 11.14 24.72
CA GLN A 176 -21.06 10.82 25.66
C GLN A 176 -20.91 11.67 26.93
N LYS A 177 -21.87 12.58 27.19
CA LYS A 177 -21.83 13.44 28.38
C LYS A 177 -21.82 12.67 29.69
N ASP A 178 -22.54 11.53 29.76
CA ASP A 178 -22.61 10.71 30.95
C ASP A 178 -21.26 10.05 31.29
N ASP A 179 -20.40 9.85 30.27
CA ASP A 179 -19.09 9.25 30.45
C ASP A 179 -18.12 10.18 31.26
N TYR A 180 -18.33 11.48 31.23
CA TYR A 180 -17.57 12.43 32.04
C TYR A 180 -17.80 12.18 33.54
N VAL A 181 -19.06 12.13 33.97
CA VAL A 181 -19.42 11.82 35.35
C VAL A 181 -19.05 10.40 35.73
N ARG A 182 -19.25 9.44 34.81
CA ARG A 182 -18.90 8.05 35.00
C ARG A 182 -17.39 7.89 35.21
N PHE A 183 -16.55 8.58 34.41
CA PHE A 183 -15.10 8.56 34.53
C PHE A 183 -14.63 9.10 35.88
N GLU A 184 -15.17 10.22 36.34
CA GLU A 184 -14.87 10.81 37.64
C GLU A 184 -15.21 9.84 38.80
N ASN A 185 -16.34 9.14 38.71
CA ASN A 185 -16.78 8.23 39.76
C ASN A 185 -16.04 6.89 39.76
N GLU A 186 -15.79 6.33 38.60
CA GLU A 186 -15.20 4.99 38.44
C GLU A 186 -13.66 4.99 38.44
N CYS A 187 -13.02 6.12 38.08
CA CYS A 187 -11.58 6.28 37.95
C CYS A 187 -11.06 7.45 38.80
N LYS A 188 -11.51 7.57 40.04
CA LYS A 188 -11.17 8.67 40.97
C LYS A 188 -9.68 8.93 41.08
N ASP A 189 -8.90 7.84 41.21
CA ASP A 189 -7.43 7.96 41.35
C ASP A 189 -6.79 8.49 40.07
N ILE A 190 -7.28 8.05 38.90
CA ILE A 190 -6.81 8.55 37.59
C ILE A 190 -7.20 10.03 37.42
N CYS A 191 -8.43 10.39 37.75
CA CYS A 191 -8.90 11.80 37.66
C CYS A 191 -8.08 12.72 38.55
N SER A 192 -7.92 12.36 39.83
CA SER A 192 -7.15 13.19 40.79
C SER A 192 -5.67 13.25 40.39
N GLY A 193 -5.10 12.12 39.89
CA GLY A 193 -3.73 12.10 39.39
C GLY A 193 -3.52 13.00 38.17
N ILE A 194 -4.42 12.96 37.18
CA ILE A 194 -4.35 13.84 36.00
C ILE A 194 -4.45 15.30 36.41
N LEU A 195 -5.35 15.66 37.35
CA LEU A 195 -5.49 17.02 37.83
C LEU A 195 -4.25 17.49 38.58
N ALA A 196 -3.65 16.63 39.42
CA ALA A 196 -2.40 16.95 40.12
C ALA A 196 -1.24 17.18 39.12
N LEU A 197 -1.11 16.35 38.08
CA LEU A 197 -0.12 16.56 37.02
C LEU A 197 -0.37 17.85 36.23
N LYS A 198 -1.64 18.19 35.99
CA LYS A 198 -2.04 19.44 35.36
C LYS A 198 -1.62 20.63 36.24
N GLU A 199 -1.90 20.60 37.52
CA GLU A 199 -1.54 21.65 38.47
C GLU A 199 0.00 21.82 38.52
N GLN A 200 0.75 20.75 38.59
CA GLN A 200 2.21 20.76 38.51
C GLN A 200 2.73 21.48 37.26
N ILE A 201 2.15 21.25 36.09
CA ILE A 201 2.53 21.90 34.83
C ILE A 201 2.10 23.38 34.82
N THR A 202 0.89 23.68 35.22
CA THR A 202 0.31 25.03 35.08
C THR A 202 0.75 26.01 36.15
N SER A 203 1.22 25.50 37.29
CA SER A 203 1.79 26.37 38.39
C SER A 203 3.26 26.69 38.17
N ASP A 204 3.98 25.98 37.32
CA ASP A 204 5.37 26.24 36.96
C ASP A 204 5.42 26.97 35.62
N GLU A 205 5.74 28.28 35.68
CA GLU A 205 5.76 29.14 34.50
C GLU A 205 6.82 28.71 33.45
N GLU A 206 7.94 28.18 33.90
CA GLU A 206 9.01 27.71 33.02
C GLU A 206 8.57 26.47 32.23
N ILE A 207 8.01 25.48 32.93
CA ILE A 207 7.44 24.26 32.32
C ILE A 207 6.30 24.63 31.38
N PHE A 208 5.38 25.47 31.81
CA PHE A 208 4.25 25.92 30.99
C PHE A 208 4.70 26.57 29.69
N ASN A 209 5.64 27.52 29.77
CA ASN A 209 6.16 28.22 28.60
C ASN A 209 6.98 27.29 27.69
N LEU A 210 7.74 26.35 28.25
CA LEU A 210 8.48 25.36 27.47
C LEU A 210 7.51 24.50 26.63
N ILE A 211 6.46 23.96 27.24
CA ILE A 211 5.43 23.17 26.54
C ILE A 211 4.78 24.00 25.43
N ARG A 212 4.32 25.22 25.72
CA ARG A 212 3.71 26.11 24.72
C ARG A 212 4.62 26.39 23.52
N ASN A 213 5.90 26.60 23.80
CA ASN A 213 6.86 26.89 22.74
C ASN A 213 7.17 25.64 21.86
N LYS A 214 7.33 24.46 22.47
CA LYS A 214 7.63 23.22 21.77
C LYS A 214 6.50 22.83 20.79
N TYR A 215 5.24 23.07 21.14
CA TYR A 215 4.10 22.73 20.28
C TYR A 215 3.73 23.83 19.26
N LYS A 216 4.53 24.90 19.12
CA LYS A 216 4.46 25.82 17.97
C LYS A 216 4.98 25.16 16.69
N THR A 217 5.81 24.14 16.82
CA THR A 217 6.28 23.28 15.74
C THR A 217 5.74 21.86 15.92
N LYS A 218 5.87 21.01 14.90
CA LYS A 218 5.55 19.59 15.02
C LYS A 218 6.43 18.94 16.10
N ASN A 219 5.83 18.20 17.02
CA ASN A 219 6.55 17.43 18.04
C ASN A 219 5.74 16.20 18.45
N THR A 220 6.36 15.04 18.33
CA THR A 220 5.80 13.73 18.74
C THR A 220 6.75 12.98 19.71
N VAL A 221 7.63 13.71 20.37
CA VAL A 221 8.51 13.16 21.41
C VAL A 221 7.79 13.14 22.75
N GLY A 222 7.70 11.98 23.36
CA GLY A 222 6.97 11.82 24.61
C GLY A 222 5.46 11.75 24.42
N TYR A 223 4.71 12.08 25.45
CA TYR A 223 3.26 12.24 25.39
C TYR A 223 2.86 13.66 24.99
N SER A 224 1.65 13.83 24.45
CA SER A 224 1.07 15.13 24.10
C SER A 224 0.75 15.96 25.37
N VAL A 225 1.78 16.38 26.10
CA VAL A 225 1.65 17.08 27.38
C VAL A 225 0.99 18.46 27.27
N ASN A 226 0.88 19.04 26.06
CA ASN A 226 0.07 20.23 25.82
C ASN A 226 -1.40 20.03 26.18
N ALA A 227 -1.91 18.78 26.20
CA ALA A 227 -3.28 18.50 26.62
C ALA A 227 -3.59 18.94 28.06
N PHE A 228 -2.58 18.96 28.94
CA PHE A 228 -2.74 19.49 30.29
C PHE A 228 -2.97 21.00 30.29
N ILE A 229 -2.50 21.70 29.26
CA ILE A 229 -2.71 23.15 29.10
C ILE A 229 -4.02 23.44 28.36
N ASP A 230 -4.29 22.71 27.31
CA ASP A 230 -5.35 22.97 26.34
C ASP A 230 -6.74 22.59 26.88
N TYR A 231 -6.83 21.59 27.79
CA TYR A 231 -8.09 21.04 28.27
C TYR A 231 -8.24 21.17 29.80
N ALA A 232 -9.49 21.32 30.25
CA ALA A 232 -9.81 21.43 31.67
C ALA A 232 -10.19 20.10 32.32
N HIS A 233 -11.02 19.30 31.64
CA HIS A 233 -11.56 18.07 32.18
C HIS A 233 -10.61 16.92 32.02
N PRO A 234 -10.39 16.04 33.06
CA PRO A 234 -9.44 14.92 33.01
C PRO A 234 -9.70 13.93 31.85
N LEU A 235 -10.97 13.71 31.49
CA LEU A 235 -11.33 12.83 30.36
C LEU A 235 -10.85 13.41 29.01
N ASP A 236 -10.98 14.74 28.81
CA ASP A 236 -10.53 15.40 27.60
C ASP A 236 -9.00 15.45 27.52
N ILE A 237 -8.34 15.71 28.66
CA ILE A 237 -6.87 15.68 28.78
C ILE A 237 -6.39 14.29 28.35
N LEU A 238 -6.92 13.23 28.95
CA LEU A 238 -6.53 11.86 28.65
C LEU A 238 -6.81 11.47 27.18
N ALA A 239 -7.98 11.84 26.66
CA ALA A 239 -8.36 11.57 25.28
C ALA A 239 -7.36 12.18 24.27
N HIS A 240 -6.90 13.41 24.51
CA HIS A 240 -5.92 14.08 23.65
C HIS A 240 -4.49 13.58 23.87
N ILE A 241 -4.14 13.14 25.07
CA ILE A 241 -2.87 12.45 25.33
C ILE A 241 -2.79 11.10 24.61
N LEU A 242 -3.90 10.40 24.42
CA LEU A 242 -3.93 9.15 23.62
C LEU A 242 -3.53 9.38 22.16
N ILE A 243 -3.71 10.59 21.64
CA ILE A 243 -3.19 11.00 20.33
C ILE A 243 -1.69 11.26 20.46
N GLY A 244 -0.88 10.41 19.89
CA GLY A 244 0.57 10.41 20.04
C GLY A 244 1.11 9.51 21.15
N ALA A 245 0.25 8.79 21.89
CA ALA A 245 0.69 7.88 22.96
C ALA A 245 1.19 6.50 22.48
N GLU A 246 1.22 6.25 21.20
CA GLU A 246 1.82 5.03 20.60
C GLU A 246 1.30 3.72 21.22
N GLY A 247 0.01 3.72 21.64
CA GLY A 247 -0.62 2.54 22.25
C GLY A 247 -0.08 2.18 23.63
N THR A 248 0.57 3.10 24.34
CA THR A 248 1.14 2.83 25.68
C THR A 248 0.20 3.13 26.83
N LEU A 249 -0.91 3.85 26.61
CA LEU A 249 -1.84 4.29 27.65
C LEU A 249 -3.25 3.74 27.48
N GLY A 250 -3.62 3.23 26.31
CA GLY A 250 -4.95 2.73 26.05
C GLY A 250 -5.14 2.28 24.61
N PHE A 251 -6.32 1.78 24.30
CA PHE A 251 -6.74 1.39 22.97
C PHE A 251 -7.76 2.36 22.40
N ILE A 252 -7.44 2.98 21.27
CA ILE A 252 -8.37 3.82 20.51
C ILE A 252 -9.28 2.90 19.67
N ALA A 253 -10.52 2.75 20.09
CA ALA A 253 -11.49 1.88 19.42
C ALA A 253 -12.15 2.58 18.22
N GLU A 254 -12.38 3.88 18.33
CA GLU A 254 -13.05 4.70 17.32
C GLU A 254 -12.66 6.16 17.50
N ALA A 255 -12.56 6.88 16.41
CA ALA A 255 -12.35 8.32 16.42
C ALA A 255 -13.31 9.02 15.44
N VAL A 256 -13.71 10.24 15.79
CA VAL A 256 -14.40 11.18 14.89
C VAL A 256 -13.48 12.37 14.68
N LEU A 257 -13.12 12.63 13.42
CA LEU A 257 -12.26 13.76 13.05
C LEU A 257 -13.08 14.82 12.31
N ASN A 258 -12.77 16.08 12.58
CA ASN A 258 -13.15 17.18 11.70
C ASN A 258 -12.32 17.09 10.42
N THR A 259 -12.95 17.29 9.28
CA THR A 259 -12.30 17.23 7.97
C THR A 259 -11.77 18.59 7.55
N VAL A 260 -10.87 18.59 6.58
CA VAL A 260 -10.33 19.80 5.96
C VAL A 260 -10.72 19.85 4.49
N PRO A 261 -10.75 21.04 3.85
CA PRO A 261 -10.99 21.14 2.41
C PRO A 261 -9.99 20.32 1.58
N ASP A 262 -10.47 19.67 0.53
CA ASP A 262 -9.64 19.14 -0.56
C ASP A 262 -9.83 20.07 -1.76
N TYR A 263 -8.87 20.95 -1.93
CA TYR A 263 -8.95 22.01 -2.94
C TYR A 263 -8.84 21.43 -4.36
N PRO A 264 -9.77 21.77 -5.26
CA PRO A 264 -9.78 21.25 -6.63
C PRO A 264 -8.73 21.87 -7.53
N LEU A 265 -8.34 23.12 -7.25
CA LEU A 265 -7.37 23.86 -8.06
C LEU A 265 -6.03 23.89 -7.35
N LYS A 266 -4.99 23.53 -8.08
CA LYS A 266 -3.62 23.47 -7.59
C LYS A 266 -2.68 24.03 -8.65
N ASN A 267 -1.64 24.72 -8.18
CA ASN A 267 -0.50 25.14 -9.00
C ASN A 267 0.78 24.75 -8.29
N THR A 268 1.62 23.97 -8.98
CA THR A 268 2.82 23.37 -8.39
C THR A 268 4.04 23.77 -9.20
N ALA A 269 5.14 24.12 -8.54
CA ALA A 269 6.43 24.42 -9.18
C ALA A 269 7.58 23.78 -8.39
N LEU A 270 8.66 23.44 -9.12
CA LEU A 270 9.93 23.06 -8.54
C LEU A 270 10.92 24.21 -8.72
N LEU A 271 11.24 24.91 -7.62
CA LEU A 271 12.10 26.10 -7.60
C LEU A 271 13.54 25.66 -7.24
N TYR A 272 14.53 26.16 -7.99
CA TYR A 272 15.94 25.82 -7.80
C TYR A 272 16.72 26.98 -7.21
N PHE A 273 17.57 26.67 -6.23
CA PHE A 273 18.37 27.63 -5.49
C PHE A 273 19.86 27.27 -5.56
N PRO A 274 20.76 28.26 -5.51
CA PRO A 274 22.21 28.01 -5.60
C PRO A 274 22.77 27.23 -4.43
N ASN A 275 22.14 27.32 -3.25
CA ASN A 275 22.55 26.63 -2.05
C ASN A 275 21.40 26.48 -1.06
N ILE A 276 21.66 25.77 0.04
CA ILE A 276 20.65 25.47 1.06
C ILE A 276 20.16 26.73 1.80
N TYR A 277 21.04 27.73 2.01
CA TYR A 277 20.64 28.99 2.67
C TYR A 277 19.64 29.79 1.84
N ALA A 278 19.93 29.94 0.55
CA ALA A 278 19.01 30.61 -0.36
C ALA A 278 17.63 29.94 -0.37
N ALA A 279 17.60 28.60 -0.39
CA ALA A 279 16.36 27.83 -0.31
C ALA A 279 15.65 28.06 1.04
N CYS A 280 16.36 28.01 2.16
CA CYS A 280 15.78 28.20 3.49
C CYS A 280 15.26 29.64 3.71
N ASN A 281 15.96 30.65 3.22
CA ASN A 281 15.52 32.05 3.27
C ASN A 281 14.23 32.29 2.49
N ALA A 282 13.97 31.52 1.45
CA ALA A 282 12.75 31.59 0.65
C ALA A 282 11.50 31.03 1.36
N ILE A 283 11.65 30.22 2.41
CA ILE A 283 10.53 29.50 3.04
C ILE A 283 9.50 30.45 3.64
N VAL A 284 9.94 31.45 4.41
CA VAL A 284 9.04 32.40 5.07
C VAL A 284 8.30 33.27 4.04
N PRO A 285 8.97 33.91 3.06
CA PRO A 285 8.27 34.62 1.99
C PRO A 285 7.25 33.77 1.23
N LEU A 286 7.62 32.54 0.87
CA LEU A 286 6.72 31.59 0.18
C LEU A 286 5.51 31.20 1.07
N THR A 287 5.73 31.00 2.33
CA THR A 287 4.64 30.72 3.29
C THR A 287 3.68 31.90 3.40
N HIS A 288 4.20 33.14 3.49
CA HIS A 288 3.39 34.35 3.56
C HIS A 288 2.63 34.65 2.26
N SER A 289 3.13 34.20 1.10
CA SER A 289 2.41 34.32 -0.17
C SER A 289 1.24 33.32 -0.29
N GLY A 290 1.03 32.48 0.73
CA GLY A 290 -0.09 31.54 0.81
C GLY A 290 0.20 30.13 0.26
N ALA A 291 1.47 29.72 0.17
CA ALA A 291 1.82 28.35 -0.20
C ALA A 291 1.30 27.33 0.83
N GLU A 292 0.56 26.32 0.37
CA GLU A 292 0.08 25.22 1.22
C GLU A 292 1.19 24.22 1.50
N ALA A 293 2.06 23.93 0.54
CA ALA A 293 3.24 23.09 0.72
C ALA A 293 4.50 23.83 0.29
N VAL A 294 5.58 23.66 1.06
CA VAL A 294 6.94 24.09 0.75
C VAL A 294 7.87 22.94 1.18
N GLU A 295 8.30 22.14 0.19
CA GLU A 295 9.04 20.90 0.40
C GLU A 295 10.50 21.07 0.01
N LEU A 296 11.42 20.97 0.96
CA LEU A 296 12.84 21.13 0.74
C LEU A 296 13.49 19.83 0.26
N MET A 297 14.49 19.98 -0.61
CA MET A 297 15.32 18.90 -1.14
C MET A 297 16.75 19.41 -1.28
N ASP A 298 17.71 18.78 -0.60
CA ASP A 298 19.14 19.08 -0.78
C ASP A 298 19.68 18.48 -2.10
N ARG A 299 20.92 18.81 -2.47
CA ARG A 299 21.52 18.31 -3.72
C ARG A 299 21.63 16.79 -3.75
N ALA A 300 21.94 16.17 -2.62
CA ALA A 300 22.04 14.71 -2.51
C ALA A 300 20.67 14.04 -2.77
N SER A 301 19.60 14.62 -2.25
CA SER A 301 18.22 14.18 -2.52
C SER A 301 17.86 14.30 -4.00
N LEU A 302 18.17 15.44 -4.63
CA LEU A 302 17.92 15.66 -6.06
C LEU A 302 18.71 14.68 -6.94
N ARG A 303 19.97 14.42 -6.60
CA ARG A 303 20.82 13.44 -7.29
C ARG A 303 20.25 12.03 -7.20
N SER A 304 19.64 11.67 -6.09
CA SER A 304 19.08 10.34 -5.88
C SER A 304 17.92 10.00 -6.83
N VAL A 305 17.33 11.00 -7.48
CA VAL A 305 16.16 10.85 -8.37
C VAL A 305 16.41 11.33 -9.81
N GLU A 306 17.61 11.86 -10.12
CA GLU A 306 17.90 12.49 -11.42
C GLU A 306 17.90 11.54 -12.63
N ASP A 307 17.96 10.22 -12.41
CA ASP A 307 17.89 9.18 -13.46
C ASP A 307 16.47 8.64 -13.69
N ILE A 308 15.50 9.10 -12.95
CA ILE A 308 14.08 8.73 -13.17
C ILE A 308 13.63 9.27 -14.52
N LYS A 309 13.04 8.42 -15.35
CA LYS A 309 12.54 8.80 -16.68
C LYS A 309 11.52 9.95 -16.57
N GLY A 310 11.79 11.03 -17.30
CA GLY A 310 10.93 12.22 -17.37
C GLY A 310 11.32 13.34 -16.38
N VAL A 311 12.28 13.12 -15.49
CA VAL A 311 12.79 14.16 -14.59
C VAL A 311 13.45 15.29 -15.41
N PRO A 312 13.25 16.58 -15.01
CA PRO A 312 13.85 17.71 -15.70
C PRO A 312 15.37 17.54 -15.88
N ALA A 313 15.86 17.71 -17.10
CA ALA A 313 17.27 17.48 -17.43
C ALA A 313 18.23 18.37 -16.62
N ILE A 314 17.76 19.52 -16.15
CA ILE A 314 18.52 20.46 -15.32
C ILE A 314 19.04 19.81 -14.02
N LEU A 315 18.34 18.81 -13.46
CA LEU A 315 18.77 18.16 -12.23
C LEU A 315 20.19 17.61 -12.32
N LYS A 316 20.59 17.10 -13.50
CA LYS A 316 21.93 16.52 -13.71
C LYS A 316 23.04 17.57 -13.78
N SER A 317 22.69 18.81 -14.09
CA SER A 317 23.65 19.93 -14.25
C SER A 317 23.67 20.90 -13.07
N LEU A 318 22.86 20.64 -12.01
CA LEU A 318 22.87 21.50 -10.82
C LEU A 318 24.21 21.44 -10.10
N PRO A 319 24.71 22.60 -9.58
CA PRO A 319 25.91 22.65 -8.73
C PRO A 319 25.79 21.76 -7.49
N GLU A 320 26.96 21.44 -6.89
CA GLU A 320 27.04 20.55 -5.71
C GLU A 320 26.32 21.11 -4.48
N GLU A 321 26.19 22.41 -4.34
CA GLU A 321 25.54 23.08 -3.22
C GLU A 321 24.05 23.36 -3.45
N ALA A 322 23.56 23.15 -4.69
CA ALA A 322 22.19 23.48 -5.06
C ALA A 322 21.14 22.80 -4.18
N ALA A 323 20.03 23.46 -4.01
CA ALA A 323 18.86 22.92 -3.34
C ALA A 323 17.59 23.22 -4.15
N ALA A 324 16.49 22.56 -3.84
CA ALA A 324 15.20 22.87 -4.47
C ALA A 324 14.09 22.92 -3.45
N LEU A 325 13.06 23.73 -3.77
CA LEU A 325 11.77 23.73 -3.06
C LEU A 325 10.68 23.35 -4.04
N LEU A 326 9.89 22.31 -3.71
CA LEU A 326 8.61 22.04 -4.34
C LEU A 326 7.56 22.88 -3.64
N VAL A 327 6.92 23.79 -4.38
CA VAL A 327 5.95 24.75 -3.84
C VAL A 327 4.60 24.50 -4.48
N GLU A 328 3.54 24.45 -3.65
CA GLU A 328 2.18 24.25 -4.17
C GLU A 328 1.21 25.24 -3.54
N TYR A 329 0.44 25.91 -4.42
CA TYR A 329 -0.71 26.75 -4.08
C TYR A 329 -1.99 25.99 -4.36
N GLN A 330 -2.94 26.07 -3.46
CA GLN A 330 -4.23 25.36 -3.58
C GLN A 330 -5.38 26.31 -3.25
N ASP A 331 -6.50 26.24 -3.97
CA ASP A 331 -7.72 26.98 -3.62
C ASP A 331 -8.99 26.40 -4.29
N HIS A 332 -10.16 26.95 -3.95
CA HIS A 332 -11.43 26.61 -4.56
C HIS A 332 -11.69 27.34 -5.88
N THR A 333 -11.13 28.55 -6.04
CA THR A 333 -11.40 29.44 -7.19
C THR A 333 -10.14 29.83 -7.92
N GLN A 334 -10.23 30.02 -9.23
CA GLN A 334 -9.12 30.49 -10.04
C GLN A 334 -8.63 31.89 -9.58
N ALA A 335 -9.56 32.78 -9.23
CA ALA A 335 -9.20 34.12 -8.74
C ALA A 335 -8.34 34.07 -7.47
N ALA A 336 -8.61 33.15 -6.54
CA ALA A 336 -7.79 32.97 -5.35
C ALA A 336 -6.42 32.38 -5.66
N ILE A 337 -6.31 31.45 -6.61
CA ILE A 337 -5.02 30.97 -7.12
C ILE A 337 -4.23 32.09 -7.77
N ASP A 338 -4.85 32.88 -8.65
CA ASP A 338 -4.20 34.01 -9.34
C ASP A 338 -3.70 35.06 -8.33
N PHE A 339 -4.47 35.33 -7.28
CA PHE A 339 -4.07 36.21 -6.20
C PHE A 339 -2.82 35.69 -5.47
N LYS A 340 -2.81 34.41 -5.09
CA LYS A 340 -1.66 33.77 -4.43
C LYS A 340 -0.41 33.77 -5.33
N LEU A 341 -0.57 33.52 -6.63
CA LEU A 341 0.53 33.59 -7.58
C LEU A 341 1.03 35.05 -7.76
N ALA A 342 0.16 36.03 -7.72
CA ALA A 342 0.58 37.43 -7.73
C ALA A 342 1.37 37.81 -6.45
N GLN A 343 0.96 37.27 -5.29
CA GLN A 343 1.77 37.43 -4.06
C GLN A 343 3.13 36.74 -4.16
N PHE A 344 3.20 35.57 -4.78
CA PHE A 344 4.49 34.93 -5.10
C PHE A 344 5.35 35.81 -6.01
N LEU A 345 4.80 36.31 -7.10
CA LEU A 345 5.56 37.18 -8.03
C LEU A 345 6.09 38.45 -7.35
N ALA A 346 5.37 39.00 -6.38
CA ALA A 346 5.82 40.17 -5.63
C ALA A 346 7.07 39.89 -4.77
N VAL A 347 7.33 38.66 -4.41
CA VAL A 347 8.53 38.26 -3.63
C VAL A 347 9.59 37.54 -4.50
N ALA A 348 9.22 37.08 -5.69
CA ALA A 348 10.09 36.24 -6.53
C ALA A 348 11.44 36.90 -6.89
N ASP A 349 11.45 38.18 -7.16
CA ASP A 349 12.69 38.92 -7.49
C ASP A 349 13.69 39.02 -6.31
N ALA A 350 13.17 38.87 -5.08
CA ALA A 350 14.01 38.83 -3.87
C ALA A 350 14.51 37.43 -3.54
N LEU A 351 14.00 36.41 -4.20
CA LEU A 351 14.45 35.03 -4.05
C LEU A 351 15.63 34.78 -4.97
N GLU A 352 16.66 34.15 -4.44
CA GLU A 352 17.87 33.79 -5.21
C GLU A 352 17.61 32.58 -6.12
N LEU A 353 16.65 32.70 -7.06
CA LEU A 353 16.30 31.60 -7.98
C LEU A 353 17.35 31.42 -9.06
N MET A 354 17.72 30.18 -9.32
CA MET A 354 18.64 29.85 -10.43
C MET A 354 17.96 29.87 -11.79
N LEU A 355 16.64 29.62 -11.81
CA LEU A 355 15.82 29.60 -13.04
C LEU A 355 14.51 30.35 -12.80
N ALA A 356 13.91 30.82 -13.90
CA ALA A 356 12.56 31.37 -13.83
C ALA A 356 11.57 30.32 -13.29
N PRO A 357 10.66 30.70 -12.39
CA PRO A 357 9.69 29.78 -11.82
C PRO A 357 8.64 29.35 -12.86
N GLU A 358 8.43 28.06 -13.01
CA GLU A 358 7.41 27.49 -13.89
C GLU A 358 6.36 26.75 -13.06
N PHE A 359 5.17 27.37 -12.93
CA PHE A 359 4.03 26.75 -12.26
C PHE A 359 3.16 25.99 -13.23
N THR A 360 2.83 24.75 -12.90
CA THR A 360 1.90 23.92 -13.70
C THR A 360 0.60 23.70 -12.96
N ASN A 361 -0.51 23.75 -13.71
CA ASN A 361 -1.84 23.33 -13.26
C ASN A 361 -2.28 21.99 -13.91
N ASP A 362 -1.42 21.37 -14.73
CA ASP A 362 -1.68 20.05 -15.30
C ASP A 362 -1.56 18.98 -14.22
N PRO A 363 -2.63 18.18 -13.94
CA PRO A 363 -2.61 17.17 -12.90
C PRO A 363 -1.57 16.06 -13.12
N ILE A 364 -1.18 15.79 -14.36
CA ILE A 364 -0.18 14.76 -14.70
C ILE A 364 1.22 15.27 -14.33
N GLU A 365 1.53 16.50 -14.69
CA GLU A 365 2.79 17.16 -14.33
C GLU A 365 2.91 17.33 -12.81
N GLN A 366 1.85 17.81 -12.16
CA GLN A 366 1.79 17.92 -10.69
C GLN A 366 2.05 16.58 -10.02
N ALA A 367 1.35 15.53 -10.43
CA ALA A 367 1.54 14.18 -9.90
C ALA A 367 2.99 13.69 -10.10
N PHE A 368 3.63 14.09 -11.20
CA PHE A 368 5.01 13.74 -11.49
C PHE A 368 6.00 14.49 -10.57
N LEU A 369 5.82 15.78 -10.36
CA LEU A 369 6.63 16.58 -9.41
C LEU A 369 6.51 16.02 -7.99
N TRP A 370 5.31 15.70 -7.55
CA TRP A 370 5.09 15.02 -6.26
C TRP A 370 5.68 13.61 -6.20
N LYS A 371 5.72 12.88 -7.32
CA LYS A 371 6.38 11.58 -7.41
C LYS A 371 7.89 11.70 -7.21
N ILE A 372 8.53 12.72 -7.77
CA ILE A 372 9.95 13.03 -7.53
C ILE A 372 10.18 13.22 -6.03
N ARG A 373 9.42 14.10 -5.39
CA ARG A 373 9.56 14.38 -3.94
C ARG A 373 9.33 13.14 -3.06
N LYS A 374 8.29 12.37 -3.34
CA LYS A 374 7.98 11.13 -2.60
C LYS A 374 8.97 10.00 -2.89
N GLY A 375 9.66 10.06 -4.00
CA GLY A 375 10.64 9.06 -4.44
C GLY A 375 11.99 9.11 -3.71
N MET A 376 12.28 10.15 -2.93
CA MET A 376 13.60 10.36 -2.33
C MET A 376 13.97 9.30 -1.28
N PHE A 377 13.09 9.02 -0.33
CA PHE A 377 13.32 7.95 0.64
C PHE A 377 13.51 6.57 -0.03
N PRO A 378 12.64 6.18 -0.98
CA PRO A 378 12.85 4.94 -1.72
C PRO A 378 14.13 4.87 -2.55
N SER A 379 14.58 5.99 -3.11
CA SER A 379 15.78 6.01 -3.95
C SER A 379 17.03 5.58 -3.18
N VAL A 380 17.20 6.04 -1.94
CA VAL A 380 18.28 5.58 -1.04
C VAL A 380 18.16 4.07 -0.81
N GLY A 381 16.96 3.56 -0.57
CA GLY A 381 16.73 2.13 -0.45
C GLY A 381 17.13 1.33 -1.68
N SER A 382 16.95 1.89 -2.88
CA SER A 382 17.25 1.22 -4.14
C SER A 382 18.74 1.07 -4.43
N VAL A 383 19.58 1.98 -3.92
CA VAL A 383 21.04 1.99 -4.14
C VAL A 383 21.85 1.51 -2.92
N ARG A 384 21.18 1.22 -1.80
CA ARG A 384 21.85 0.78 -0.57
C ARG A 384 22.70 -0.46 -0.78
N ALA A 385 23.77 -0.57 -0.04
CA ALA A 385 24.57 -1.79 0.01
C ALA A 385 23.74 -2.95 0.64
N SER A 386 23.93 -4.16 0.13
CA SER A 386 23.36 -5.37 0.73
C SER A 386 23.80 -5.51 2.18
N GLY A 387 22.92 -5.94 3.08
CA GLY A 387 23.22 -6.06 4.50
C GLY A 387 23.00 -4.78 5.31
N THR A 388 22.70 -3.64 4.65
CA THR A 388 22.38 -2.40 5.37
C THR A 388 20.88 -2.20 5.52
N THR A 389 20.46 -1.49 6.56
CA THR A 389 19.11 -0.95 6.70
C THR A 389 19.09 0.51 6.30
N VAL A 390 17.91 1.01 5.98
CA VAL A 390 17.66 2.45 5.77
C VAL A 390 17.08 3.00 7.07
N ILE A 391 17.74 4.00 7.62
CA ILE A 391 17.28 4.75 8.79
C ILE A 391 16.77 6.09 8.31
N LEU A 392 15.52 6.34 8.58
CA LEU A 392 14.85 7.63 8.31
C LEU A 392 14.56 8.30 9.66
N GLU A 393 15.26 9.39 9.92
CA GLU A 393 15.05 10.23 11.07
C GLU A 393 14.25 11.48 10.70
N ASP A 394 13.63 12.08 11.71
CA ASP A 394 12.59 13.09 11.54
C ASP A 394 12.71 14.12 12.66
N ILE A 395 13.32 15.26 12.37
CA ILE A 395 13.52 16.32 13.35
C ILE A 395 12.78 17.60 12.96
N ALA A 396 12.48 18.43 13.94
CA ALA A 396 11.98 19.78 13.69
C ALA A 396 12.84 20.81 14.44
N VAL A 397 13.16 21.90 13.74
CA VAL A 397 13.89 23.05 14.28
C VAL A 397 13.14 24.34 13.92
N PRO A 398 13.38 25.45 14.61
CA PRO A 398 12.81 26.73 14.19
C PRO A 398 13.18 27.03 12.73
N VAL A 399 12.20 27.48 11.93
CA VAL A 399 12.37 27.70 10.49
C VAL A 399 13.55 28.64 10.18
N ALA A 400 13.80 29.64 11.01
CA ALA A 400 14.92 30.58 10.87
C ALA A 400 16.29 29.89 11.00
N GLU A 401 16.37 28.76 11.68
CA GLU A 401 17.60 28.00 11.92
C GLU A 401 17.78 26.81 10.98
N LEU A 402 16.82 26.59 10.10
CA LEU A 402 16.76 25.38 9.30
C LEU A 402 18.00 25.20 8.42
N GLY A 403 18.48 26.27 7.79
CA GLY A 403 19.69 26.23 6.96
C GLY A 403 20.94 25.84 7.76
N ASN A 404 21.12 26.43 8.95
CA ASN A 404 22.21 26.10 9.86
C ASN A 404 22.15 24.64 10.32
N ALA A 405 20.95 24.17 10.69
CA ALA A 405 20.74 22.81 11.16
C ALA A 405 21.05 21.77 10.06
N ILE A 406 20.70 22.06 8.82
CA ILE A 406 21.00 21.17 7.68
C ILE A 406 22.52 21.07 7.45
N LEU A 407 23.24 22.18 7.47
CA LEU A 407 24.71 22.16 7.28
C LEU A 407 25.41 21.45 8.42
N ASP A 408 24.98 21.64 9.66
CA ASP A 408 25.55 20.91 10.80
C ASP A 408 25.27 19.40 10.68
N LEU A 409 24.09 19.01 10.24
CA LEU A 409 23.80 17.59 9.97
C LEU A 409 24.67 17.01 8.85
N GLN A 410 24.89 17.75 7.78
CA GLN A 410 25.78 17.34 6.70
C GLN A 410 27.23 17.18 7.19
N ALA A 411 27.68 18.03 8.10
CA ALA A 411 28.97 17.89 8.76
C ALA A 411 29.03 16.61 9.63
N LEU A 412 27.97 16.27 10.34
CA LEU A 412 27.88 15.01 11.08
C LEU A 412 27.88 13.80 10.14
N PHE A 413 27.18 13.84 9.00
CA PHE A 413 27.24 12.77 8.01
C PHE A 413 28.65 12.55 7.51
N SER A 414 29.39 13.61 7.21
CA SER A 414 30.79 13.52 6.79
C SER A 414 31.67 12.94 7.91
N LYS A 415 31.49 13.41 9.15
CA LYS A 415 32.23 12.91 10.33
C LYS A 415 32.06 11.42 10.57
N TYR A 416 30.83 10.91 10.35
CA TYR A 416 30.49 9.51 10.57
C TYR A 416 30.45 8.66 9.28
N GLU A 417 30.98 9.21 8.17
CA GLU A 417 31.14 8.50 6.89
C GLU A 417 29.81 8.00 6.30
N TYR A 418 28.73 8.76 6.44
CA TYR A 418 27.45 8.51 5.77
C TYR A 418 27.40 9.22 4.41
N SER A 419 28.17 8.75 3.45
CA SER A 419 28.40 9.40 2.14
C SER A 419 27.13 9.49 1.25
N ASN A 420 26.14 8.65 1.48
CA ASN A 420 24.86 8.62 0.74
C ASN A 420 23.68 9.16 1.55
N ALA A 421 23.97 9.93 2.60
CA ALA A 421 22.92 10.60 3.35
C ALA A 421 22.23 11.65 2.48
N ILE A 422 20.91 11.78 2.63
CA ILE A 422 20.09 12.79 1.96
C ILE A 422 19.25 13.54 2.99
N ILE A 423 18.90 14.79 2.68
CA ILE A 423 18.00 15.62 3.50
C ILE A 423 16.86 16.14 2.62
N PHE A 424 15.64 15.96 3.11
CA PHE A 424 14.45 16.53 2.52
C PHE A 424 13.41 16.79 3.63
N GLY A 425 12.39 17.59 3.37
CA GLY A 425 11.39 17.76 4.43
C GLY A 425 10.34 18.82 4.19
N HIS A 426 9.48 18.99 5.19
CA HIS A 426 8.39 19.95 5.22
C HIS A 426 8.91 21.28 5.75
N ALA A 427 9.57 22.05 4.88
CA ALA A 427 10.33 23.22 5.26
C ALA A 427 9.48 24.30 5.94
N LYS A 428 8.23 24.46 5.52
CA LYS A 428 7.26 25.38 6.13
C LYS A 428 7.09 25.17 7.64
N ASP A 429 7.23 23.92 8.10
CA ASP A 429 7.06 23.51 9.50
C ASP A 429 8.42 23.39 10.24
N GLY A 430 9.54 23.72 9.58
CA GLY A 430 10.88 23.47 10.13
C GLY A 430 11.20 21.99 10.29
N ASN A 431 10.40 21.11 9.70
CA ASN A 431 10.53 19.68 9.79
C ASN A 431 11.32 19.11 8.62
N ILE A 432 12.41 18.44 8.93
CA ILE A 432 13.25 17.75 7.95
C ILE A 432 13.43 16.29 8.29
N HIS A 433 13.51 15.50 7.24
CA HIS A 433 13.89 14.09 7.28
C HIS A 433 15.32 13.96 6.77
N PHE A 434 16.11 13.13 7.42
CA PHE A 434 17.36 12.68 6.86
C PHE A 434 17.39 11.16 6.78
N VAL A 435 18.06 10.65 5.77
CA VAL A 435 18.15 9.23 5.49
C VAL A 435 19.61 8.82 5.44
N VAL A 436 19.95 7.83 6.25
CA VAL A 436 21.28 7.18 6.23
C VAL A 436 21.13 5.67 6.03
N THR A 437 22.16 5.03 5.49
CA THR A 437 22.21 3.56 5.41
C THR A 437 23.20 3.02 6.44
N GLN A 438 22.76 2.04 7.24
CA GLN A 438 23.51 1.50 8.37
C GLN A 438 23.45 -0.03 8.40
N ALA A 439 24.60 -0.66 8.58
CA ALA A 439 24.68 -2.07 8.95
C ALA A 439 24.73 -2.20 10.49
N PHE A 440 24.26 -3.34 10.99
CA PHE A 440 24.26 -3.67 12.42
C PHE A 440 24.83 -5.07 12.70
N GLU A 441 25.75 -5.54 11.83
CA GLU A 441 26.36 -6.87 11.97
C GLU A 441 27.50 -6.89 12.99
N THR A 442 28.17 -5.77 13.20
CA THR A 442 29.33 -5.68 14.09
C THR A 442 29.14 -4.67 15.22
N ALA A 443 29.82 -4.88 16.33
CA ALA A 443 29.83 -3.94 17.46
C ALA A 443 30.32 -2.54 17.06
N THR A 444 31.28 -2.44 16.13
CA THR A 444 31.82 -1.16 15.63
C THR A 444 30.77 -0.37 14.86
N GLU A 445 29.94 -1.04 14.06
CA GLU A 445 28.86 -0.40 13.32
C GLU A 445 27.75 0.11 14.27
N ILE A 446 27.44 -0.67 15.30
CA ILE A 446 26.47 -0.28 16.34
C ILE A 446 27.00 0.92 17.13
N ASP A 447 28.27 0.92 17.52
CA ASP A 447 28.93 2.03 18.24
C ASP A 447 28.97 3.31 17.38
N ARG A 448 29.27 3.17 16.06
CA ARG A 448 29.22 4.30 15.12
C ARG A 448 27.84 4.95 15.11
N TYR A 449 26.79 4.14 15.03
CA TYR A 449 25.41 4.62 15.02
C TYR A 449 25.02 5.25 16.36
N ASP A 450 25.36 4.64 17.49
CA ASP A 450 25.10 5.19 18.82
C ASP A 450 25.72 6.59 19.00
N ARG A 451 27.01 6.72 18.68
CA ARG A 451 27.72 8.01 18.76
C ARG A 451 27.12 9.06 17.81
N PHE A 452 26.85 8.69 16.58
CA PHE A 452 26.21 9.57 15.61
C PHE A 452 24.87 10.08 16.13
N LEU A 453 23.99 9.17 16.58
CA LEU A 453 22.65 9.55 17.05
C LEU A 453 22.72 10.47 18.28
N ARG A 454 23.62 10.19 19.22
CA ARG A 454 23.81 11.06 20.41
C ARG A 454 24.28 12.45 20.03
N GLU A 455 25.13 12.60 19.04
CA GLU A 455 25.53 13.93 18.55
C GLU A 455 24.37 14.65 17.84
N VAL A 456 23.55 13.93 17.08
CA VAL A 456 22.30 14.48 16.50
C VAL A 456 21.36 14.94 17.62
N VAL A 457 21.18 14.13 18.68
CA VAL A 457 20.34 14.50 19.83
C VAL A 457 20.85 15.80 20.46
N THR A 458 22.14 15.91 20.77
CA THR A 458 22.76 17.12 21.32
C THR A 458 22.55 18.32 20.38
N LEU A 459 22.81 18.15 19.09
CA LEU A 459 22.65 19.19 18.09
C LEU A 459 21.21 19.75 18.09
N VAL A 460 20.23 18.86 18.01
CA VAL A 460 18.82 19.24 17.92
C VAL A 460 18.29 19.85 19.22
N THR A 461 18.59 19.23 20.38
CA THR A 461 17.99 19.63 21.66
C THR A 461 18.71 20.82 22.33
N GLU A 462 20.05 20.83 22.27
CA GLU A 462 20.83 21.83 22.97
C GLU A 462 21.11 23.05 22.09
N LYS A 463 21.55 22.86 20.84
CA LYS A 463 21.88 23.99 19.96
C LYS A 463 20.62 24.65 19.37
N TYR A 464 19.71 23.86 18.80
CA TYR A 464 18.55 24.40 18.08
C TYR A 464 17.26 24.42 18.90
N LYS A 465 17.22 23.85 20.11
CA LYS A 465 16.00 23.73 20.94
C LYS A 465 14.83 23.09 20.20
N GLY A 466 15.14 22.22 19.25
CA GLY A 466 14.20 21.55 18.34
C GLY A 466 13.52 20.31 18.95
N ALA A 467 12.84 19.54 18.11
CA ALA A 467 12.21 18.27 18.44
C ALA A 467 12.93 17.11 17.74
N LEU A 468 13.19 16.03 18.47
CA LEU A 468 13.87 14.83 17.95
C LEU A 468 12.97 13.99 17.04
N LYS A 469 11.66 14.14 17.16
CA LYS A 469 10.65 13.55 16.28
C LYS A 469 9.53 14.56 16.03
N ALA A 470 9.38 14.93 14.77
CA ALA A 470 8.33 15.86 14.37
C ALA A 470 6.98 15.14 14.18
N GLU A 471 6.99 13.96 13.50
CA GLU A 471 5.78 13.25 13.12
C GLU A 471 5.85 11.71 13.19
N HIS A 472 7.05 11.11 13.30
CA HIS A 472 7.19 9.64 13.26
C HIS A 472 6.95 8.94 14.61
N GLY A 473 6.78 9.69 15.69
CA GLY A 473 6.63 9.17 17.05
C GLY A 473 7.97 8.84 17.71
N THR A 474 7.96 8.79 19.03
CA THR A 474 9.14 8.49 19.86
C THR A 474 9.66 7.08 19.64
N GLY A 475 8.76 6.10 19.68
CA GLY A 475 9.11 4.70 19.56
C GLY A 475 10.06 4.18 20.62
N ARG A 476 10.78 3.11 20.27
CA ARG A 476 11.92 2.60 21.03
C ARG A 476 13.19 3.40 20.75
N ASN A 477 13.22 4.02 19.55
CA ASN A 477 14.40 4.73 19.06
C ASN A 477 14.72 5.98 19.88
N MET A 478 13.75 6.82 20.14
CA MET A 478 13.95 8.06 20.87
C MET A 478 13.54 7.99 22.35
N ALA A 479 13.00 6.87 22.82
CA ALA A 479 12.62 6.70 24.22
C ALA A 479 13.75 7.03 25.22
N PRO A 480 15.04 6.65 24.97
CA PRO A 480 16.14 7.02 25.87
C PRO A 480 16.45 8.51 25.94
N PHE A 481 15.95 9.31 25.01
CA PHE A 481 16.29 10.73 24.85
C PHE A 481 15.12 11.67 25.17
N VAL A 482 13.98 11.17 25.61
CA VAL A 482 12.81 11.99 25.97
C VAL A 482 13.16 12.97 27.09
N ALA A 483 13.86 12.53 28.14
CA ALA A 483 14.34 13.40 29.21
C ALA A 483 15.32 14.48 28.71
N THR A 484 16.17 14.17 27.73
CA THR A 484 17.10 15.13 27.14
C THR A 484 16.37 16.26 26.41
N GLU A 485 15.27 15.95 25.72
CA GLU A 485 14.51 16.98 25.01
C GLU A 485 13.60 17.80 25.93
N TRP A 486 12.93 17.15 26.89
CA TRP A 486 11.88 17.76 27.67
C TRP A 486 12.36 18.26 29.06
N GLY A 487 13.55 17.83 29.50
CA GLY A 487 14.01 18.01 30.89
C GLY A 487 13.38 16.99 31.84
N GLU A 488 14.05 16.76 32.97
CA GLU A 488 13.62 15.77 33.97
C GLU A 488 12.22 16.06 34.54
N GLY A 489 11.86 17.32 34.74
CA GLY A 489 10.56 17.69 35.34
C GLY A 489 9.37 17.22 34.50
N ILE A 490 9.38 17.46 33.17
CA ILE A 490 8.30 17.02 32.27
C ILE A 490 8.38 15.52 32.05
N TYR A 491 9.58 14.93 31.98
CA TYR A 491 9.73 13.49 31.84
C TYR A 491 9.17 12.74 33.05
N GLU A 492 9.36 13.25 34.27
CA GLU A 492 8.73 12.68 35.48
C GLU A 492 7.20 12.77 35.42
N VAL A 493 6.61 13.85 34.89
CA VAL A 493 5.17 13.93 34.63
C VAL A 493 4.73 12.83 33.67
N MET A 494 5.48 12.58 32.58
CA MET A 494 5.16 11.52 31.63
C MET A 494 5.24 10.13 32.27
N LYS A 495 6.27 9.88 33.10
CA LYS A 495 6.40 8.61 33.86
C LYS A 495 5.26 8.43 34.86
N ALA A 496 4.93 9.49 35.62
CA ALA A 496 3.82 9.45 36.57
C ALA A 496 2.49 9.18 35.89
N LEU A 497 2.24 9.77 34.71
CA LEU A 497 1.06 9.49 33.91
C LEU A 497 1.02 8.01 33.45
N LYS A 498 2.13 7.48 32.93
CA LYS A 498 2.24 6.06 32.55
C LYS A 498 1.96 5.16 33.74
N GLN A 499 2.58 5.43 34.89
CA GLN A 499 2.38 4.65 36.13
C GLN A 499 0.94 4.72 36.64
N LEU A 500 0.28 5.87 36.47
CA LEU A 500 -1.11 6.06 36.88
C LEU A 500 -2.09 5.24 36.02
N ILE A 501 -1.85 5.14 34.71
CA ILE A 501 -2.74 4.48 33.76
C ILE A 501 -2.41 2.98 33.61
N ASP A 502 -1.14 2.64 33.55
CA ASP A 502 -0.62 1.27 33.37
C ASP A 502 0.45 0.94 34.41
N PRO A 503 0.07 0.78 35.69
CA PRO A 503 1.02 0.61 36.81
C PRO A 503 1.91 -0.63 36.71
N ARG A 504 1.55 -1.59 35.86
CA ARG A 504 2.34 -2.81 35.64
C ARG A 504 3.20 -2.74 34.39
N ASN A 505 3.15 -1.64 33.66
CA ASN A 505 3.87 -1.41 32.41
C ASN A 505 3.71 -2.57 31.41
N LEU A 506 2.47 -3.04 31.22
CA LEU A 506 2.14 -4.16 30.32
C LEU A 506 1.73 -3.69 28.92
N LEU A 507 1.39 -2.43 28.75
CA LEU A 507 0.93 -1.88 27.49
C LEU A 507 2.11 -1.23 26.73
N ASN A 508 2.54 -1.89 25.66
CA ASN A 508 3.67 -1.50 24.77
C ASN A 508 4.92 -1.04 25.53
N PRO A 509 5.50 -1.88 26.43
CA PRO A 509 6.59 -1.47 27.30
C PRO A 509 7.86 -1.09 26.51
N GLY A 510 8.58 -0.08 27.02
CA GLY A 510 9.84 0.42 26.44
C GLY A 510 9.65 1.36 25.23
N VAL A 511 8.42 1.72 24.90
CA VAL A 511 8.04 2.75 23.93
C VAL A 511 7.68 4.03 24.71
N ILE A 512 8.14 5.18 24.25
CA ILE A 512 8.04 6.50 24.88
C ILE A 512 8.80 6.57 26.22
N ILE A 513 8.49 5.72 27.19
CA ILE A 513 9.14 5.67 28.51
C ILE A 513 10.09 4.47 28.55
N ASN A 514 11.38 4.76 28.76
CA ASN A 514 12.40 3.73 28.83
C ASN A 514 13.59 4.22 29.68
N GLU A 515 13.92 3.51 30.74
CA GLU A 515 15.06 3.85 31.61
C GLU A 515 16.40 3.35 31.06
N ASP A 516 16.35 2.43 30.07
CA ASP A 516 17.55 1.90 29.45
C ASP A 516 18.11 2.90 28.42
N LYS A 517 19.17 3.58 28.76
CA LYS A 517 19.88 4.57 27.92
C LYS A 517 20.45 4.01 26.61
N HIS A 518 20.44 2.70 26.43
CA HIS A 518 20.90 1.97 25.24
C HIS A 518 19.77 1.22 24.52
N ALA A 519 18.50 1.52 24.85
CA ALA A 519 17.36 0.84 24.25
C ALA A 519 17.32 1.00 22.72
N HIS A 520 17.76 2.14 22.19
CA HIS A 520 17.79 2.47 20.75
C HIS A 520 18.75 1.59 19.92
N ILE A 521 19.71 0.94 20.57
CA ILE A 521 20.66 0.02 19.91
C ILE A 521 20.44 -1.46 20.30
N LYS A 522 19.29 -1.80 20.89
CA LYS A 522 18.93 -3.18 21.24
C LYS A 522 17.87 -3.73 20.29
N ASN A 523 17.83 -5.05 20.13
CA ASN A 523 16.89 -5.75 19.26
C ASN A 523 16.89 -5.22 17.82
N LEU A 524 18.06 -4.89 17.32
CA LEU A 524 18.25 -4.38 15.97
C LEU A 524 18.00 -5.48 14.93
N LYS A 525 17.45 -5.07 13.81
CA LYS A 525 17.10 -5.94 12.70
C LYS A 525 18.36 -6.27 11.89
N ASP A 526 18.68 -7.54 11.81
CA ASP A 526 19.65 -8.06 10.84
C ASP A 526 18.96 -8.24 9.48
N LEU A 527 19.49 -7.61 8.45
CA LEU A 527 18.99 -7.67 7.08
C LEU A 527 19.98 -8.41 6.18
N PRO A 528 20.16 -9.74 6.36
CA PRO A 528 21.09 -10.51 5.55
C PRO A 528 20.72 -10.46 4.07
N LYS A 529 21.73 -10.50 3.19
CA LYS A 529 21.50 -10.62 1.75
C LYS A 529 20.70 -11.88 1.46
N VAL A 530 19.54 -11.69 0.83
CA VAL A 530 18.65 -12.77 0.39
C VAL A 530 18.63 -12.87 -1.14
N GLU A 531 17.55 -13.32 -1.70
CA GLU A 531 17.36 -13.43 -3.14
C GLU A 531 17.41 -12.04 -3.81
N GLU A 532 18.09 -11.96 -4.94
CA GLU A 532 18.35 -10.71 -5.66
C GLU A 532 17.07 -9.93 -5.97
N GLU A 533 15.98 -10.63 -6.31
CA GLU A 533 14.69 -10.01 -6.64
C GLU A 533 14.08 -9.21 -5.47
N VAL A 534 14.50 -9.48 -4.25
CA VAL A 534 13.88 -8.90 -3.05
C VAL A 534 14.86 -8.29 -2.06
N ASP A 535 16.16 -8.37 -2.32
CA ASP A 535 17.19 -7.93 -1.37
C ASP A 535 17.07 -6.45 -0.98
N LYS A 536 16.66 -5.60 -1.91
CA LYS A 536 16.44 -4.17 -1.67
C LYS A 536 15.24 -3.84 -0.77
N CYS A 537 14.47 -4.83 -0.32
CA CYS A 537 13.31 -4.60 0.53
C CYS A 537 13.71 -3.95 1.87
N MET A 538 13.07 -2.83 2.19
CA MET A 538 13.22 -2.11 3.47
C MET A 538 12.19 -2.52 4.52
N GLU A 539 11.28 -3.43 4.17
CA GLU A 539 10.17 -3.90 5.02
C GLU A 539 9.16 -2.80 5.43
N CYS A 540 9.03 -1.74 4.64
CA CYS A 540 8.15 -0.60 4.90
C CYS A 540 6.64 -0.93 4.93
N GLY A 541 6.22 -2.06 4.35
CA GLY A 541 4.82 -2.52 4.39
C GLY A 541 3.89 -1.92 3.33
N PHE A 542 4.36 -1.00 2.48
CA PHE A 542 3.52 -0.32 1.47
C PHE A 542 2.86 -1.27 0.47
N CYS A 543 3.41 -2.45 0.27
CA CYS A 543 2.87 -3.47 -0.63
C CYS A 543 1.75 -4.33 -0.01
N GLU A 544 1.53 -4.28 1.33
CA GLU A 544 0.66 -5.25 2.01
C GLU A 544 -0.81 -5.09 1.65
N TYR A 545 -1.31 -3.85 1.55
CA TYR A 545 -2.72 -3.60 1.24
C TYR A 545 -3.14 -4.07 -0.17
N LYS A 546 -2.18 -4.17 -1.10
CA LYS A 546 -2.41 -4.67 -2.46
C LYS A 546 -2.43 -6.20 -2.55
N CYS A 547 -1.97 -6.92 -1.53
CA CYS A 547 -1.81 -8.36 -1.60
C CYS A 547 -3.12 -9.12 -1.38
N PRO A 548 -3.56 -10.00 -2.31
CA PRO A 548 -4.79 -10.77 -2.16
C PRO A 548 -4.74 -11.79 -1.02
N SER A 549 -3.54 -12.22 -0.57
CA SER A 549 -3.40 -13.18 0.54
C SER A 549 -3.27 -12.53 1.93
N ARG A 550 -3.39 -11.20 2.03
CA ARG A 550 -3.12 -10.45 3.29
C ARG A 550 -3.93 -10.92 4.50
N ASN A 551 -5.14 -11.41 4.27
CA ASN A 551 -6.05 -11.80 5.35
C ASN A 551 -6.01 -13.30 5.67
N ILE A 552 -5.24 -14.10 4.93
CA ILE A 552 -5.16 -15.56 5.12
C ILE A 552 -3.76 -16.06 5.46
N THR A 553 -2.72 -15.53 4.80
CA THR A 553 -1.34 -16.02 4.92
C THR A 553 -0.35 -14.85 4.92
N LEU A 554 0.77 -15.00 4.20
CA LEU A 554 1.82 -13.99 4.12
C LEU A 554 1.52 -12.91 3.07
N THR A 555 1.91 -11.68 3.40
CA THR A 555 2.01 -10.54 2.48
C THR A 555 3.39 -10.48 1.81
N PRO A 556 3.63 -9.59 0.83
CA PRO A 556 4.95 -9.47 0.21
C PRO A 556 6.07 -9.17 1.22
N ARG A 557 5.89 -8.17 2.11
CA ARG A 557 6.85 -7.88 3.19
C ARG A 557 7.09 -9.12 4.05
N ARG A 558 6.03 -9.76 4.53
CA ARG A 558 6.11 -10.92 5.41
C ARG A 558 6.80 -12.12 4.76
N ARG A 559 6.60 -12.34 3.44
CA ARG A 559 7.34 -13.35 2.66
C ARG A 559 8.85 -13.11 2.72
N ILE A 560 9.27 -11.85 2.58
CA ILE A 560 10.69 -11.47 2.59
C ILE A 560 11.28 -11.60 4.00
N VAL A 561 10.56 -11.17 5.04
CA VAL A 561 10.96 -11.33 6.44
C VAL A 561 11.22 -12.82 6.75
N VAL A 562 10.31 -13.71 6.33
CA VAL A 562 10.47 -15.16 6.53
C VAL A 562 11.69 -15.70 5.73
N ARG A 563 11.94 -15.21 4.51
CA ARG A 563 13.13 -15.60 3.74
C ARG A 563 14.43 -15.20 4.44
N ARG A 564 14.47 -14.01 5.05
CA ARG A 564 15.62 -13.57 5.86
C ARG A 564 15.83 -14.44 7.08
N GLU A 565 14.76 -14.78 7.79
CA GLU A 565 14.84 -15.70 8.94
C GLU A 565 15.30 -17.09 8.51
N LEU A 566 14.83 -17.64 7.41
CA LEU A 566 15.31 -18.92 6.86
C LEU A 566 16.82 -18.88 6.61
N LEU A 567 17.34 -17.79 6.05
CA LEU A 567 18.79 -17.64 5.82
C LEU A 567 19.57 -17.56 7.15
N LYS A 568 19.05 -16.81 8.12
CA LYS A 568 19.62 -16.69 9.45
C LYS A 568 19.70 -18.05 10.16
N LEU A 569 18.60 -18.81 10.15
CA LEU A 569 18.57 -20.17 10.71
C LEU A 569 19.60 -21.10 10.06
N LYS A 570 19.74 -20.99 8.74
CA LYS A 570 20.74 -21.76 7.99
C LYS A 570 22.18 -21.37 8.38
N ARG A 571 22.48 -20.07 8.52
CA ARG A 571 23.79 -19.57 8.97
C ARG A 571 24.10 -20.06 10.38
N ASN A 572 23.11 -20.12 11.27
CA ASN A 572 23.24 -20.55 12.65
C ASN A 572 23.19 -22.07 12.82
N ASN A 573 23.11 -22.85 11.73
CA ASN A 573 22.99 -24.31 11.73
C ASN A 573 21.76 -24.85 12.49
N ASP A 574 20.71 -24.04 12.68
CA ASP A 574 19.43 -24.49 13.25
C ASP A 574 18.59 -25.18 12.17
N ASN A 575 18.97 -26.42 11.85
CA ASN A 575 18.37 -27.19 10.78
C ASN A 575 16.93 -27.66 11.13
N ALA A 576 16.59 -27.78 12.40
CA ALA A 576 15.25 -28.23 12.83
C ALA A 576 14.23 -27.12 12.56
N THR A 577 14.45 -25.94 13.11
CA THR A 577 13.61 -24.76 12.90
C THR A 577 13.57 -24.33 11.44
N TYR A 578 14.70 -24.42 10.72
CA TYR A 578 14.76 -24.16 9.27
C TYR A 578 13.81 -25.04 8.47
N LYS A 579 13.80 -26.36 8.72
CA LYS A 579 12.94 -27.31 7.99
C LYS A 579 11.46 -27.08 8.31
N GLU A 580 11.11 -26.80 9.57
CA GLU A 580 9.76 -26.46 9.98
C GLU A 580 9.27 -25.21 9.26
N LEU A 581 10.02 -24.11 9.33
CA LEU A 581 9.67 -22.85 8.70
C LEU A 581 9.59 -22.94 7.17
N LEU A 582 10.50 -23.70 6.55
CA LEU A 582 10.49 -23.93 5.10
C LEU A 582 9.26 -24.72 4.65
N LYS A 583 8.81 -25.71 5.43
CA LYS A 583 7.60 -26.48 5.16
C LYS A 583 6.35 -25.61 5.21
N GLU A 584 6.24 -24.76 6.25
CA GLU A 584 5.14 -23.79 6.37
C GLU A 584 5.16 -22.78 5.22
N TYR A 585 6.36 -22.32 4.79
CA TYR A 585 6.53 -21.39 3.68
C TYR A 585 6.02 -21.96 2.34
N GLY A 586 5.99 -23.28 2.16
CA GLY A 586 5.45 -23.92 0.97
C GLY A 586 4.03 -23.44 0.65
N TYR A 587 3.12 -23.50 1.63
CA TYR A 587 1.75 -23.02 1.45
C TYR A 587 1.67 -21.48 1.60
N ASP A 588 2.08 -20.95 2.76
CA ASP A 588 1.87 -19.55 3.10
C ASP A 588 2.66 -18.57 2.22
N GLY A 589 3.86 -18.95 1.78
CA GLY A 589 4.73 -18.13 0.96
C GLY A 589 4.55 -18.34 -0.54
N LEU A 590 4.45 -19.60 -0.98
CA LEU A 590 4.45 -19.93 -2.40
C LEU A 590 3.04 -20.16 -2.96
N GLU A 591 2.23 -21.04 -2.34
CA GLU A 591 0.95 -21.44 -2.95
C GLU A 591 -0.08 -20.30 -2.91
N THR A 592 -0.12 -19.51 -1.86
CA THR A 592 -1.07 -18.40 -1.73
C THR A 592 -0.63 -17.10 -2.40
N CYS A 593 0.55 -17.05 -3.05
CA CYS A 593 0.91 -15.91 -3.88
C CYS A 593 0.21 -16.00 -5.24
N ALA A 594 -0.59 -14.98 -5.56
CA ALA A 594 -1.26 -14.87 -6.86
C ALA A 594 -0.32 -14.54 -8.04
N VAL A 595 0.93 -14.17 -7.76
CA VAL A 595 1.90 -13.65 -8.74
C VAL A 595 1.33 -12.56 -9.66
N ASP A 596 0.38 -11.79 -9.13
CA ASP A 596 -0.28 -10.70 -9.85
C ASP A 596 0.65 -9.50 -10.11
N GLY A 597 1.65 -9.30 -9.23
CA GLY A 597 2.63 -8.24 -9.32
C GLY A 597 2.13 -6.86 -8.87
N LEU A 598 0.91 -6.72 -8.32
CA LEU A 598 0.42 -5.44 -7.79
C LEU A 598 1.26 -4.94 -6.61
N CYS A 599 1.96 -5.84 -5.92
CA CYS A 599 2.89 -5.44 -4.87
C CYS A 599 4.01 -4.52 -5.38
N ALA A 600 4.44 -4.65 -6.63
CA ALA A 600 5.43 -3.78 -7.25
C ALA A 600 4.88 -2.36 -7.48
N THR A 601 3.61 -2.22 -7.87
CA THR A 601 3.01 -0.89 -8.12
C THR A 601 2.92 -0.01 -6.87
N ALA A 602 2.90 -0.65 -5.69
CA ALA A 602 2.91 0.03 -4.40
C ALA A 602 4.31 0.03 -3.74
N CYS A 603 5.26 -0.70 -4.30
CA CYS A 603 6.60 -0.79 -3.75
C CYS A 603 7.46 0.39 -4.21
N PRO A 604 8.02 1.16 -3.29
CA PRO A 604 8.83 2.32 -3.65
C PRO A 604 10.16 1.98 -4.34
N VAL A 605 10.57 0.70 -4.31
CA VAL A 605 11.77 0.18 -5.00
C VAL A 605 11.41 -0.93 -6.00
N ASP A 606 10.19 -0.92 -6.51
CA ASP A 606 9.66 -1.77 -7.59
C ASP A 606 9.83 -3.30 -7.38
N ILE A 607 9.82 -3.75 -6.12
CA ILE A 607 9.96 -5.18 -5.81
C ILE A 607 8.68 -5.94 -6.17
N ASN A 608 8.78 -6.84 -7.13
CA ASN A 608 7.76 -7.81 -7.46
C ASN A 608 8.05 -9.16 -6.77
N THR A 609 7.43 -9.42 -5.62
CA THR A 609 7.60 -10.72 -4.94
C THR A 609 7.06 -11.90 -5.76
N GLY A 610 6.21 -11.63 -6.75
CA GLY A 610 5.78 -12.65 -7.70
C GLY A 610 6.92 -13.22 -8.55
N SER A 611 7.95 -12.43 -8.85
CA SER A 611 9.15 -12.89 -9.57
C SER A 611 9.94 -13.89 -8.73
N LEU A 612 10.17 -13.59 -7.46
CA LEU A 612 10.75 -14.52 -6.48
C LEU A 612 9.93 -15.82 -6.41
N VAL A 613 8.62 -15.72 -6.26
CA VAL A 613 7.76 -16.90 -6.12
C VAL A 613 7.79 -17.75 -7.39
N LYS A 614 7.78 -17.16 -8.58
CA LYS A 614 7.93 -17.89 -9.85
C LYS A 614 9.25 -18.65 -9.90
N ARG A 615 10.36 -18.04 -9.46
CA ARG A 615 11.65 -18.71 -9.42
C ARG A 615 11.66 -19.87 -8.42
N LEU A 616 11.17 -19.65 -7.20
CA LEU A 616 11.11 -20.71 -6.18
C LEU A 616 10.21 -21.89 -6.62
N ARG A 617 9.09 -21.61 -7.28
CA ARG A 617 8.24 -22.67 -7.89
C ARG A 617 9.01 -23.45 -8.96
N ARG A 618 9.75 -22.74 -9.82
CA ARG A 618 10.58 -23.37 -10.86
C ARG A 618 11.62 -24.31 -10.24
N GLU A 619 12.29 -23.90 -9.19
CA GLU A 619 13.32 -24.67 -8.48
C GLU A 619 12.73 -25.90 -7.77
N SER A 620 11.45 -25.87 -7.39
CA SER A 620 10.76 -26.98 -6.74
C SER A 620 10.25 -28.05 -7.70
N HIS A 621 10.19 -27.77 -9.02
CA HIS A 621 9.65 -28.71 -9.99
C HIS A 621 10.60 -29.86 -10.31
N SER A 622 10.07 -31.07 -10.34
CA SER A 622 10.80 -32.25 -10.83
C SER A 622 11.04 -32.19 -12.36
N LYS A 623 12.04 -32.92 -12.84
CA LYS A 623 12.29 -33.07 -14.29
C LYS A 623 11.06 -33.63 -15.04
N PHE A 624 10.32 -34.53 -14.40
CA PHE A 624 9.09 -35.09 -14.95
C PHE A 624 8.01 -34.02 -15.13
N ALA A 625 7.77 -33.19 -14.12
CA ALA A 625 6.79 -32.10 -14.19
C ALA A 625 7.13 -31.07 -15.27
N ASN A 626 8.41 -30.71 -15.40
CA ASN A 626 8.89 -29.82 -16.46
C ASN A 626 8.69 -30.46 -17.86
N GLY A 627 9.00 -31.75 -18.01
CA GLY A 627 8.79 -32.51 -19.26
C GLY A 627 7.32 -32.55 -19.64
N LEU A 628 6.42 -32.81 -18.69
CA LEU A 628 4.98 -32.82 -18.92
C LEU A 628 4.46 -31.45 -19.35
N ALA A 629 4.88 -30.39 -18.67
CA ALA A 629 4.49 -29.02 -19.03
C ALA A 629 4.96 -28.65 -20.44
N LEU A 630 6.17 -29.02 -20.82
CA LEU A 630 6.70 -28.79 -22.17
C LEU A 630 5.94 -29.59 -23.21
N MET A 631 5.57 -30.85 -22.92
CA MET A 631 4.72 -31.67 -23.79
C MET A 631 3.35 -31.00 -24.02
N VAL A 632 2.72 -30.49 -22.96
CA VAL A 632 1.45 -29.71 -23.04
C VAL A 632 1.65 -28.48 -23.92
N ALA A 633 2.73 -27.74 -23.74
CA ALA A 633 3.03 -26.55 -24.53
C ALA A 633 3.16 -26.88 -26.03
N LYS A 634 3.88 -27.93 -26.36
CA LYS A 634 4.07 -28.39 -27.76
C LYS A 634 2.79 -28.95 -28.41
N ASN A 635 1.86 -29.46 -27.61
CA ASN A 635 0.61 -30.08 -28.08
C ASN A 635 -0.62 -29.30 -27.59
N PHE A 636 -0.55 -27.94 -27.64
CA PHE A 636 -1.55 -27.08 -27.01
C PHE A 636 -2.96 -27.24 -27.59
N LYS A 637 -3.10 -27.40 -28.92
CA LYS A 637 -4.38 -27.62 -29.62
C LYS A 637 -5.15 -28.88 -29.13
N PRO A 638 -4.58 -30.09 -29.12
CA PRO A 638 -5.29 -31.24 -28.59
C PRO A 638 -5.62 -31.12 -27.11
N VAL A 639 -4.73 -30.53 -26.30
CA VAL A 639 -4.99 -30.32 -24.88
C VAL A 639 -6.18 -29.36 -24.67
N THR A 640 -6.23 -28.23 -25.36
CA THR A 640 -7.36 -27.28 -25.25
C THR A 640 -8.67 -27.88 -25.78
N SER A 641 -8.60 -28.78 -26.80
CA SER A 641 -9.78 -29.48 -27.28
C SER A 641 -10.34 -30.47 -26.23
N ILE A 642 -9.47 -31.16 -25.50
CA ILE A 642 -9.87 -32.05 -24.39
C ILE A 642 -10.47 -31.21 -23.26
N VAL A 643 -9.87 -30.05 -22.90
CA VAL A 643 -10.41 -29.17 -21.88
C VAL A 643 -11.78 -28.64 -22.28
N LYS A 644 -11.96 -28.21 -23.54
CA LYS A 644 -13.25 -27.75 -24.05
C LYS A 644 -14.31 -28.83 -23.95
N PHE A 645 -14.01 -30.05 -24.42
CA PHE A 645 -14.91 -31.18 -24.30
C PHE A 645 -15.25 -31.51 -22.83
N GLY A 646 -14.26 -31.46 -21.94
CA GLY A 646 -14.48 -31.65 -20.50
C GLY A 646 -15.44 -30.59 -19.91
N ILE A 647 -15.34 -29.34 -20.32
CA ILE A 647 -16.25 -28.28 -19.91
C ILE A 647 -17.68 -28.53 -20.46
N GLU A 648 -17.82 -28.97 -21.70
CA GLU A 648 -19.12 -29.33 -22.31
C GLU A 648 -19.81 -30.48 -21.56
N VAL A 649 -19.06 -31.55 -21.26
CA VAL A 649 -19.55 -32.69 -20.47
C VAL A 649 -19.96 -32.27 -19.06
N ALA A 650 -19.13 -31.51 -18.37
CA ALA A 650 -19.41 -31.04 -17.04
C ALA A 650 -20.63 -30.10 -16.98
N SER A 651 -20.80 -29.26 -17.99
CA SER A 651 -22.00 -28.42 -18.13
C SER A 651 -23.25 -29.28 -18.40
N GLY A 652 -23.13 -30.30 -19.21
CA GLY A 652 -24.19 -31.28 -19.44
C GLY A 652 -24.60 -32.04 -18.17
N MET A 653 -23.60 -32.47 -17.37
CA MET A 653 -23.86 -33.09 -16.07
C MET A 653 -24.64 -32.16 -15.12
N ASN A 654 -24.26 -30.87 -15.05
CA ASN A 654 -24.99 -29.90 -14.26
C ASN A 654 -26.43 -29.69 -14.74
N SER A 655 -26.67 -29.78 -16.05
CA SER A 655 -28.03 -29.65 -16.61
C SER A 655 -28.89 -30.86 -16.28
N VAL A 656 -28.34 -32.08 -16.23
CA VAL A 656 -29.08 -33.34 -15.97
C VAL A 656 -29.22 -33.59 -14.45
N PHE A 657 -28.14 -33.41 -13.67
CA PHE A 657 -28.11 -33.80 -12.25
C PHE A 657 -28.22 -32.61 -11.29
N GLY A 658 -28.52 -31.44 -11.80
CA GLY A 658 -28.71 -30.20 -11.00
C GLY A 658 -27.45 -29.31 -10.99
N ALA A 659 -27.67 -28.02 -10.84
CA ALA A 659 -26.65 -26.96 -11.00
C ALA A 659 -25.36 -27.14 -10.18
N ASN A 660 -25.40 -27.90 -9.09
CA ASN A 660 -24.27 -28.11 -8.20
C ASN A 660 -23.62 -29.50 -8.35
N ALA A 661 -24.03 -30.34 -9.32
CA ALA A 661 -23.53 -31.73 -9.48
C ALA A 661 -22.01 -31.77 -9.61
N MET A 662 -21.43 -30.99 -10.52
CA MET A 662 -19.98 -30.92 -10.73
C MET A 662 -19.22 -30.29 -9.54
N THR A 663 -19.78 -29.29 -8.91
CA THR A 663 -19.19 -28.70 -7.69
C THR A 663 -19.11 -29.73 -6.56
N ASN A 664 -20.17 -30.53 -6.36
CA ASN A 664 -20.20 -31.58 -5.34
C ASN A 664 -19.26 -32.74 -5.72
N LEU A 665 -19.21 -33.13 -7.00
CA LEU A 665 -18.29 -34.13 -7.48
C LEU A 665 -16.83 -33.77 -7.28
N THR A 666 -16.43 -32.54 -7.65
CA THR A 666 -15.05 -32.06 -7.48
C THR A 666 -14.69 -31.85 -6.01
N LYS A 667 -15.62 -31.43 -5.17
CA LYS A 667 -15.44 -31.41 -3.69
C LYS A 667 -15.20 -32.81 -3.12
N GLY A 668 -15.98 -33.81 -3.59
CA GLY A 668 -15.78 -35.20 -3.20
C GLY A 668 -14.46 -35.77 -3.66
N ALA A 669 -14.11 -35.57 -4.93
CA ALA A 669 -12.82 -36.00 -5.50
C ALA A 669 -11.62 -35.39 -4.77
N ARG A 670 -11.70 -34.10 -4.38
CA ARG A 670 -10.64 -33.40 -3.66
C ARG A 670 -10.36 -33.97 -2.25
N LYS A 671 -11.35 -34.60 -1.62
CA LYS A 671 -11.13 -35.31 -0.33
C LYS A 671 -10.22 -36.52 -0.49
N ILE A 672 -10.19 -37.11 -1.70
CA ILE A 672 -9.39 -38.30 -1.99
C ILE A 672 -8.06 -37.91 -2.64
N ILE A 673 -8.09 -36.94 -3.56
CA ILE A 673 -6.92 -36.45 -4.30
C ILE A 673 -6.76 -34.94 -4.04
N PRO A 674 -5.94 -34.54 -3.03
CA PRO A 674 -5.64 -33.13 -2.78
C PRO A 674 -5.04 -32.48 -4.04
N GLY A 675 -5.56 -31.34 -4.46
CA GLY A 675 -5.11 -30.66 -5.67
C GLY A 675 -6.03 -30.83 -6.88
N VAL A 676 -7.16 -31.55 -6.77
CA VAL A 676 -8.23 -31.48 -7.76
C VAL A 676 -8.83 -30.08 -7.76
N PRO A 677 -8.87 -29.38 -8.92
CA PRO A 677 -9.50 -28.07 -9.02
C PRO A 677 -11.00 -28.15 -8.71
N LEU A 678 -11.51 -27.21 -7.93
CA LEU A 678 -12.94 -27.13 -7.68
C LEU A 678 -13.66 -26.54 -8.90
N TRP A 679 -14.79 -27.12 -9.23
CA TRP A 679 -15.66 -26.63 -10.31
C TRP A 679 -16.38 -25.34 -9.89
N SER A 680 -16.36 -24.35 -10.77
CA SER A 680 -17.18 -23.13 -10.66
C SER A 680 -18.35 -23.22 -11.63
N ASN A 681 -19.54 -22.84 -11.17
CA ASN A 681 -20.74 -22.77 -12.02
C ASN A 681 -20.68 -21.61 -13.03
N GLN A 682 -19.71 -20.71 -12.89
CA GLN A 682 -19.41 -19.65 -13.86
C GLN A 682 -18.59 -20.13 -15.06
N ILE A 683 -18.04 -21.35 -15.01
CA ILE A 683 -17.38 -21.97 -16.17
C ILE A 683 -18.45 -22.48 -17.11
N LYS A 684 -18.55 -21.92 -18.30
CA LYS A 684 -19.48 -22.29 -19.35
C LYS A 684 -18.75 -22.67 -20.63
N PRO A 685 -19.28 -23.61 -21.43
CA PRO A 685 -18.69 -23.91 -22.75
C PRO A 685 -18.81 -22.69 -23.67
N THR A 686 -17.83 -22.49 -24.53
CA THR A 686 -17.95 -21.51 -25.62
C THR A 686 -18.68 -22.09 -26.83
N HIS A 687 -19.63 -21.31 -27.35
CA HIS A 687 -20.34 -21.61 -28.59
C HIS A 687 -19.85 -20.75 -29.77
N ALA A 688 -18.62 -20.27 -29.71
CA ALA A 688 -18.04 -19.44 -30.76
C ALA A 688 -18.14 -20.15 -32.13
N LYS A 689 -18.87 -19.50 -33.05
CA LYS A 689 -18.98 -19.96 -34.46
C LYS A 689 -17.73 -19.59 -35.27
N GLY A 690 -16.62 -19.29 -34.62
CA GLY A 690 -15.36 -18.69 -35.05
C GLY A 690 -14.67 -19.23 -36.31
N SER A 691 -15.40 -19.52 -37.34
CA SER A 691 -14.89 -19.95 -38.65
C SER A 691 -15.30 -19.00 -39.81
N ARG A 692 -15.92 -17.85 -39.53
CA ARG A 692 -16.14 -16.86 -40.58
C ARG A 692 -15.05 -15.82 -40.56
N ILE A 693 -14.12 -15.91 -41.49
CA ILE A 693 -13.29 -14.79 -41.91
C ILE A 693 -14.26 -13.71 -42.37
N SER A 694 -14.49 -12.70 -41.57
CA SER A 694 -15.20 -11.53 -42.04
C SER A 694 -14.28 -10.83 -43.05
N LYS A 695 -14.50 -11.11 -44.34
CA LYS A 695 -13.97 -10.25 -45.39
C LYS A 695 -14.81 -8.99 -45.38
N SER A 696 -14.34 -7.95 -44.69
CA SER A 696 -14.94 -6.61 -44.92
C SER A 696 -14.69 -6.22 -46.40
N ASN A 697 -15.73 -5.70 -47.04
CA ASN A 697 -15.62 -5.18 -48.42
C ASN A 697 -14.91 -3.80 -48.49
N VAL A 698 -14.23 -3.37 -47.46
CA VAL A 698 -13.52 -2.08 -47.39
C VAL A 698 -12.06 -2.31 -47.77
N SER A 699 -11.69 -2.02 -48.99
CA SER A 699 -10.39 -2.34 -49.58
C SER A 699 -9.21 -1.48 -49.08
N ASP A 700 -9.41 -0.37 -48.35
CA ASP A 700 -8.38 0.61 -48.03
C ASP A 700 -8.15 0.90 -46.55
N ALA A 701 -8.86 0.22 -45.62
CA ALA A 701 -8.64 0.37 -44.19
C ALA A 701 -7.50 -0.58 -43.72
N PRO A 702 -6.59 -0.10 -42.88
CA PRO A 702 -5.56 -0.98 -42.27
C PRO A 702 -6.23 -2.15 -41.58
N ALA A 703 -5.74 -3.37 -41.85
CA ALA A 703 -6.25 -4.56 -41.24
C ALA A 703 -5.79 -4.63 -39.79
N VAL A 704 -6.69 -4.96 -38.87
CA VAL A 704 -6.38 -5.23 -37.47
C VAL A 704 -6.47 -6.73 -37.23
N VAL A 705 -5.41 -7.32 -36.73
CA VAL A 705 -5.36 -8.76 -36.43
C VAL A 705 -5.99 -9.00 -35.06
N TYR A 706 -7.06 -9.78 -35.03
CA TYR A 706 -7.66 -10.20 -33.75
C TYR A 706 -7.08 -11.53 -33.30
N TYR A 707 -6.46 -11.51 -32.12
CA TYR A 707 -5.96 -12.69 -31.43
C TYR A 707 -6.89 -13.08 -30.26
N PRO A 708 -7.99 -13.81 -30.50
CA PRO A 708 -8.80 -14.36 -29.43
C PRO A 708 -7.98 -15.30 -28.58
N THR A 709 -7.91 -15.01 -27.29
CA THR A 709 -7.06 -15.76 -26.37
C THR A 709 -7.54 -17.19 -26.15
N CYS A 710 -6.67 -18.08 -25.65
CA CYS A 710 -7.02 -19.49 -25.46
C CYS A 710 -8.21 -19.66 -24.50
N ILE A 711 -8.33 -18.80 -23.48
CA ILE A 711 -9.45 -18.86 -22.53
C ILE A 711 -10.78 -18.48 -23.21
N SER A 712 -10.79 -17.46 -24.06
CA SER A 712 -11.99 -17.05 -24.84
C SER A 712 -12.41 -18.10 -25.86
N ARG A 713 -11.45 -18.90 -26.36
CA ARG A 713 -11.70 -20.03 -27.29
C ARG A 713 -12.18 -21.30 -26.60
N THR A 714 -12.01 -21.43 -25.26
CA THR A 714 -12.38 -22.60 -24.46
C THR A 714 -13.56 -22.39 -23.53
N MET A 715 -13.71 -21.17 -23.00
CA MET A 715 -14.74 -20.79 -22.03
C MET A 715 -15.66 -19.72 -22.61
N GLY A 716 -16.97 -19.91 -22.46
CA GLY A 716 -18.01 -18.97 -22.88
C GLY A 716 -18.23 -17.82 -21.89
N GLY A 717 -19.11 -16.90 -22.27
CA GLY A 717 -19.63 -15.83 -21.39
C GLY A 717 -20.64 -16.33 -20.37
N ALA A 718 -21.05 -15.44 -19.46
CA ALA A 718 -22.18 -15.72 -18.57
C ALA A 718 -23.49 -15.81 -19.37
N VAL A 719 -24.02 -16.79 -19.28
CA VAL A 719 -25.26 -17.56 -19.31
C VAL A 719 -26.43 -17.18 -20.18
N THR A 720 -26.86 -16.01 -20.49
CA THR A 720 -28.28 -15.86 -20.91
C THR A 720 -28.53 -15.67 -22.38
N ASP A 721 -27.55 -15.17 -23.17
CA ASP A 721 -27.90 -14.74 -24.53
C ASP A 721 -27.05 -15.30 -25.68
N GLN A 722 -26.35 -16.40 -25.49
CA GLN A 722 -25.49 -17.01 -26.55
C GLN A 722 -24.40 -16.05 -27.10
N LYS A 723 -24.23 -14.88 -26.53
CA LYS A 723 -23.16 -13.97 -26.91
C LYS A 723 -21.84 -14.51 -26.43
N ASN A 724 -20.85 -14.60 -27.30
CA ASN A 724 -19.47 -14.85 -26.91
C ASN A 724 -18.60 -13.66 -27.28
N ILE A 725 -17.53 -13.50 -26.53
CA ILE A 725 -16.63 -12.34 -26.67
C ILE A 725 -16.05 -12.22 -28.08
N ILE A 726 -15.73 -13.36 -28.72
CA ILE A 726 -15.11 -13.41 -30.05
C ILE A 726 -16.08 -12.84 -31.10
N ASP A 727 -17.30 -13.38 -31.14
CA ASP A 727 -18.31 -12.93 -32.09
C ASP A 727 -18.72 -11.48 -31.83
N THR A 728 -18.74 -11.03 -30.58
CA THR A 728 -19.05 -9.64 -30.23
C THR A 728 -17.96 -8.68 -30.72
N PHE A 729 -16.68 -8.98 -30.54
CA PHE A 729 -15.60 -8.15 -31.10
C PHE A 729 -15.69 -8.07 -32.64
N LEU A 730 -15.94 -9.18 -33.30
CA LEU A 730 -16.11 -9.21 -34.76
C LEU A 730 -17.31 -8.35 -35.20
N GLN A 731 -18.48 -8.55 -34.60
CA GLN A 731 -19.71 -7.83 -34.97
C GLN A 731 -19.59 -6.32 -34.73
N VAL A 732 -19.03 -5.89 -33.59
CA VAL A 732 -18.86 -4.48 -33.27
C VAL A 732 -17.86 -3.85 -34.23
N SER A 733 -16.76 -4.50 -34.53
CA SER A 733 -15.72 -3.99 -35.45
C SER A 733 -16.27 -3.89 -36.88
N GLU A 734 -17.05 -4.89 -37.34
CA GLU A 734 -17.73 -4.89 -38.63
C GLU A 734 -18.75 -3.73 -38.74
N LYS A 735 -19.60 -3.57 -37.69
CA LYS A 735 -20.57 -2.47 -37.61
C LYS A 735 -19.91 -1.07 -37.74
N LEU A 736 -18.69 -0.95 -37.24
CA LEU A 736 -17.89 0.30 -37.24
C LEU A 736 -16.92 0.39 -38.43
N ASN A 737 -17.08 -0.47 -39.43
CA ASN A 737 -16.28 -0.50 -40.68
C ASN A 737 -14.75 -0.64 -40.43
N ILE A 738 -14.37 -1.48 -39.47
CA ILE A 738 -12.95 -1.82 -39.24
C ILE A 738 -12.68 -3.21 -39.81
N ASN A 739 -11.61 -3.32 -40.59
CA ASN A 739 -11.15 -4.61 -41.11
C ASN A 739 -10.48 -5.42 -40.00
N PHE A 740 -11.29 -6.20 -39.28
CA PHE A 740 -10.89 -6.95 -38.08
C PHE A 740 -11.02 -8.44 -38.36
N HIS A 741 -9.91 -9.19 -38.35
CA HIS A 741 -9.90 -10.58 -38.76
C HIS A 741 -9.15 -11.51 -37.82
N ILE A 742 -9.61 -12.73 -37.72
CA ILE A 742 -8.95 -13.79 -36.95
C ILE A 742 -8.06 -14.58 -37.91
N PRO A 743 -6.76 -14.77 -37.58
CA PRO A 743 -5.84 -15.55 -38.41
C PRO A 743 -6.19 -17.01 -38.45
N GLN A 744 -5.83 -17.69 -39.56
CA GLN A 744 -5.88 -19.14 -39.62
C GLN A 744 -4.86 -19.73 -38.64
N ASN A 745 -5.13 -20.97 -38.20
CA ASN A 745 -4.23 -21.72 -37.28
C ASN A 745 -4.02 -21.15 -35.87
N ILE A 746 -4.89 -20.25 -35.41
CA ILE A 746 -4.83 -19.66 -34.09
C ILE A 746 -4.94 -20.68 -32.93
N GLN A 747 -5.52 -21.85 -33.21
CA GLN A 747 -5.87 -22.84 -32.18
C GLN A 747 -4.68 -23.44 -31.43
N ASN A 748 -3.46 -23.35 -31.99
CA ASN A 748 -2.25 -23.86 -31.33
C ASN A 748 -1.44 -22.81 -30.61
N THR A 749 -2.05 -21.65 -30.28
CA THR A 749 -1.35 -20.50 -29.67
C THR A 749 -1.84 -20.19 -28.26
N CYS A 750 -0.93 -19.70 -27.45
CA CYS A 750 -1.16 -19.24 -26.07
C CYS A 750 -0.20 -18.12 -25.73
N CYS A 751 -0.62 -17.15 -24.90
CA CYS A 751 0.28 -16.13 -24.35
C CYS A 751 1.35 -16.70 -23.39
N GLY A 752 1.20 -17.94 -22.95
CA GLY A 752 2.12 -18.59 -22.02
C GLY A 752 1.88 -18.29 -20.53
N GLN A 753 0.91 -17.48 -20.17
CA GLN A 753 0.64 -17.07 -18.77
C GLN A 753 0.51 -18.27 -17.81
N ILE A 754 -0.14 -19.33 -18.24
CA ILE A 754 -0.33 -20.54 -17.43
C ILE A 754 1.00 -21.22 -17.05
N PHE A 755 1.98 -21.20 -17.93
CA PHE A 755 3.31 -21.76 -17.66
C PHE A 755 4.16 -20.80 -16.82
N SER A 756 4.13 -19.50 -17.15
CA SER A 756 4.84 -18.44 -16.41
C SER A 756 4.44 -18.38 -14.94
N SER A 757 3.14 -18.31 -14.63
CA SER A 757 2.64 -18.19 -13.27
C SER A 757 2.97 -19.39 -12.38
N LYS A 758 3.10 -20.56 -12.99
CA LYS A 758 3.46 -21.81 -12.29
C LYS A 758 4.97 -22.06 -12.23
N GLY A 759 5.80 -21.28 -12.93
CA GLY A 759 7.26 -21.45 -12.94
C GLY A 759 7.78 -22.48 -13.97
N PHE A 760 6.98 -22.93 -14.94
CA PHE A 760 7.44 -23.82 -16.02
C PHE A 760 8.14 -23.06 -17.14
N ASN A 761 9.40 -22.70 -16.91
CA ASN A 761 10.17 -21.77 -17.74
C ASN A 761 10.37 -22.26 -19.18
N GLU A 762 10.72 -23.54 -19.38
CA GLU A 762 10.95 -24.08 -20.73
C GLU A 762 9.65 -24.16 -21.56
N ALA A 763 8.55 -24.50 -20.91
CA ALA A 763 7.23 -24.46 -21.55
C ALA A 763 6.83 -23.03 -21.92
N PHE A 764 7.12 -22.07 -21.03
CA PHE A 764 6.87 -20.65 -21.28
C PHE A 764 7.71 -20.13 -22.46
N LYS A 765 9.02 -20.34 -22.44
CA LYS A 765 9.92 -19.93 -23.54
C LYS A 765 9.49 -20.52 -24.88
N HIS A 766 9.19 -21.83 -24.93
CA HIS A 766 8.68 -22.45 -26.14
C HIS A 766 7.41 -21.76 -26.66
N THR A 767 6.44 -21.56 -25.77
CA THR A 767 5.14 -20.99 -26.12
C THR A 767 5.25 -19.56 -26.65
N VAL A 768 5.99 -18.67 -25.95
CA VAL A 768 6.09 -17.27 -26.38
C VAL A 768 6.87 -17.10 -27.68
N ASN A 769 7.91 -17.93 -27.91
CA ASN A 769 8.66 -17.89 -29.15
C ASN A 769 7.83 -18.37 -30.36
N ASP A 770 7.04 -19.45 -30.19
CA ASP A 770 6.11 -19.90 -31.22
C ASP A 770 5.03 -18.85 -31.49
N THR A 771 4.49 -18.26 -30.43
CA THR A 771 3.44 -17.24 -30.56
C THR A 771 3.98 -15.98 -31.25
N VAL A 772 5.16 -15.47 -30.90
CA VAL A 772 5.78 -14.28 -31.54
C VAL A 772 6.02 -14.53 -33.03
N ASN A 773 6.48 -15.72 -33.44
CA ASN A 773 6.64 -16.07 -34.85
C ASN A 773 5.30 -15.96 -35.61
N ARG A 774 4.24 -16.47 -35.03
CA ARG A 774 2.89 -16.39 -35.63
C ARG A 774 2.34 -14.98 -35.68
N LEU A 775 2.53 -14.20 -34.59
CA LEU A 775 2.13 -12.80 -34.57
C LEU A 775 2.85 -12.00 -35.66
N TRP A 776 4.12 -12.28 -35.90
CA TRP A 776 4.89 -11.69 -36.99
C TRP A 776 4.31 -12.03 -38.36
N GLU A 777 3.96 -13.28 -38.60
CA GLU A 777 3.32 -13.72 -39.86
C GLU A 777 1.95 -13.08 -40.03
N TRP A 778 1.11 -13.09 -39.01
CA TRP A 778 -0.25 -12.59 -39.07
C TRP A 778 -0.34 -11.07 -39.20
N SER A 779 0.62 -10.35 -38.64
CA SER A 779 0.71 -8.89 -38.75
C SER A 779 1.42 -8.42 -40.02
N GLU A 780 1.81 -9.33 -40.92
CA GLU A 780 2.58 -9.00 -42.14
C GLU A 780 3.89 -8.27 -41.80
N GLY A 781 4.63 -8.83 -40.84
CA GLY A 781 5.88 -8.21 -40.40
C GLY A 781 5.73 -6.98 -39.52
N GLY A 782 4.65 -6.91 -38.73
CA GLY A 782 4.36 -5.80 -37.80
C GLY A 782 3.60 -4.63 -38.44
N LYS A 783 3.17 -4.73 -39.71
CA LYS A 783 2.38 -3.67 -40.37
C LYS A 783 1.01 -3.49 -39.74
N ASN A 784 0.34 -4.59 -39.39
CA ASN A 784 -1.00 -4.59 -38.83
C ASN A 784 -0.95 -4.74 -37.32
N PRO A 785 -1.64 -3.89 -36.53
CA PRO A 785 -1.72 -4.06 -35.09
C PRO A 785 -2.46 -5.33 -34.70
N ILE A 786 -2.08 -5.89 -33.56
CA ILE A 786 -2.63 -7.14 -33.03
C ILE A 786 -3.38 -6.84 -31.74
N VAL A 787 -4.66 -7.19 -31.67
CA VAL A 787 -5.54 -6.97 -30.52
C VAL A 787 -5.82 -8.28 -29.79
N LEU A 788 -5.64 -8.27 -28.47
CA LEU A 788 -6.04 -9.34 -27.59
C LEU A 788 -7.27 -8.94 -26.78
N ASP A 789 -8.14 -9.92 -26.53
CA ASP A 789 -9.41 -9.74 -25.80
C ASP A 789 -9.31 -9.89 -24.28
N ILE A 790 -8.17 -10.32 -23.74
CA ILE A 790 -7.95 -10.55 -22.32
C ILE A 790 -6.66 -9.85 -21.85
N THR A 791 -6.79 -8.87 -20.98
CA THR A 791 -5.69 -8.02 -20.53
C THR A 791 -4.51 -8.76 -19.91
N SER A 792 -4.75 -9.85 -19.18
CA SER A 792 -3.65 -10.64 -18.61
C SER A 792 -2.80 -11.34 -19.69
N CYS A 793 -3.38 -11.66 -20.83
CA CYS A 793 -2.66 -12.22 -21.97
C CYS A 793 -1.87 -11.15 -22.71
N THR A 794 -2.45 -9.96 -22.90
CA THR A 794 -1.76 -8.80 -23.45
C THR A 794 -0.53 -8.46 -22.61
N TYR A 795 -0.70 -8.30 -21.29
CA TYR A 795 0.38 -8.04 -20.36
C TYR A 795 1.49 -9.09 -20.44
N THR A 796 1.12 -10.38 -20.49
CA THR A 796 2.11 -11.48 -20.57
C THR A 796 2.94 -11.41 -21.86
N LEU A 797 2.33 -11.09 -22.98
CA LEU A 797 3.05 -10.92 -24.24
C LEU A 797 3.89 -9.64 -24.28
N GLN A 798 3.44 -8.56 -23.68
CA GLN A 798 4.25 -7.34 -23.55
C GLN A 798 5.50 -7.56 -22.70
N GLU A 799 5.44 -8.41 -21.69
CA GLU A 799 6.55 -8.72 -20.79
C GLU A 799 7.42 -9.92 -21.24
N CYS A 800 7.11 -10.56 -22.37
CA CYS A 800 7.78 -11.83 -22.75
C CYS A 800 9.18 -11.64 -23.37
N ARG A 801 9.55 -10.43 -23.78
CA ARG A 801 10.79 -10.11 -24.50
C ARG A 801 12.06 -10.75 -23.93
N PRO A 802 12.30 -10.76 -22.60
CA PRO A 802 13.49 -11.42 -22.02
C PRO A 802 13.56 -12.93 -22.22
N SER A 803 12.42 -13.55 -22.54
CA SER A 803 12.31 -15.01 -22.76
C SER A 803 12.38 -15.42 -24.23
N LEU A 804 12.55 -14.45 -25.14
CA LEU A 804 12.63 -14.68 -26.58
C LEU A 804 14.05 -15.01 -27.03
N THR A 805 14.14 -15.74 -28.16
CA THR A 805 15.40 -15.88 -28.92
C THR A 805 15.78 -14.55 -29.55
N GLU A 806 17.06 -14.37 -29.90
CA GLU A 806 17.52 -13.10 -30.49
C GLU A 806 16.75 -12.74 -31.77
N ASP A 807 16.49 -13.71 -32.66
CA ASP A 807 15.69 -13.49 -33.86
C ASP A 807 14.25 -13.02 -33.53
N ASN A 808 13.66 -13.62 -32.50
CA ASN A 808 12.30 -13.27 -32.09
C ASN A 808 12.23 -11.93 -31.33
N LYS A 809 13.31 -11.47 -30.71
CA LYS A 809 13.36 -10.11 -30.16
C LYS A 809 13.24 -9.06 -31.25
N VAL A 810 13.92 -9.25 -32.36
CA VAL A 810 13.85 -8.34 -33.53
C VAL A 810 12.42 -8.30 -34.09
N LYS A 811 11.79 -9.47 -34.27
CA LYS A 811 10.41 -9.53 -34.71
C LYS A 811 9.46 -8.86 -33.73
N TYR A 812 9.63 -9.16 -32.44
CA TYR A 812 8.80 -8.63 -31.35
C TYR A 812 8.87 -7.10 -31.28
N ASP A 813 10.06 -6.51 -31.42
CA ASP A 813 10.27 -5.06 -31.35
C ASP A 813 9.55 -4.30 -32.48
N ALA A 814 9.19 -4.99 -33.57
CA ALA A 814 8.41 -4.43 -34.68
C ALA A 814 6.89 -4.67 -34.55
N LEU A 815 6.44 -5.48 -33.57
CA LEU A 815 5.02 -5.75 -33.39
C LEU A 815 4.33 -4.66 -32.58
N THR A 816 3.10 -4.32 -32.99
CA THR A 816 2.18 -3.48 -32.20
C THR A 816 1.12 -4.38 -31.55
N ILE A 817 1.29 -4.65 -30.25
CA ILE A 817 0.36 -5.48 -29.46
C ILE A 817 -0.51 -4.57 -28.62
N ILE A 818 -1.82 -4.57 -28.86
CA ILE A 818 -2.81 -3.68 -28.28
C ILE A 818 -3.76 -4.46 -27.37
N ASP A 819 -4.09 -3.89 -26.23
CA ASP A 819 -5.12 -4.44 -25.35
C ASP A 819 -6.53 -4.13 -25.87
N SER A 820 -7.49 -4.96 -25.52
CA SER A 820 -8.91 -4.71 -25.81
C SER A 820 -9.40 -3.33 -25.34
N VAL A 821 -8.90 -2.86 -24.20
CA VAL A 821 -9.26 -1.54 -23.65
C VAL A 821 -8.74 -0.40 -24.54
N ASP A 822 -7.48 -0.47 -25.01
CA ASP A 822 -6.94 0.49 -25.99
C ASP A 822 -7.73 0.42 -27.30
N TYR A 823 -8.01 -0.78 -27.78
CA TYR A 823 -8.76 -0.96 -29.02
C TYR A 823 -10.16 -0.37 -28.94
N ILE A 824 -10.88 -0.60 -27.83
CA ILE A 824 -12.21 -0.03 -27.63
C ILE A 824 -12.17 1.50 -27.58
N LEU A 825 -11.25 2.07 -26.78
CA LEU A 825 -11.19 3.52 -26.61
C LEU A 825 -10.70 4.26 -27.84
N ASP A 826 -9.62 3.77 -28.45
CA ASP A 826 -8.86 4.51 -29.47
C ASP A 826 -9.35 4.20 -30.90
N TYR A 827 -9.97 3.03 -31.14
CA TYR A 827 -10.40 2.61 -32.48
C TYR A 827 -11.93 2.51 -32.62
N LEU A 828 -12.62 1.92 -31.64
CA LEU A 828 -14.07 1.66 -31.74
C LEU A 828 -14.90 2.88 -31.35
N LEU A 829 -14.70 3.44 -30.17
CA LEU A 829 -15.50 4.55 -29.63
C LEU A 829 -15.49 5.81 -30.51
N PRO A 830 -14.38 6.24 -31.14
CA PRO A 830 -14.40 7.41 -32.01
C PRO A 830 -15.26 7.25 -33.27
N ARG A 831 -15.61 6.01 -33.62
CA ARG A 831 -16.48 5.66 -34.78
C ARG A 831 -17.89 5.27 -34.35
N ALA A 832 -18.08 5.09 -33.05
CA ALA A 832 -19.35 4.61 -32.51
C ALA A 832 -20.39 5.75 -32.40
N ASN A 833 -21.62 5.46 -32.84
CA ASN A 833 -22.77 6.30 -32.51
C ASN A 833 -23.46 5.67 -31.29
N VAL A 834 -23.29 6.26 -30.12
CA VAL A 834 -23.92 5.81 -28.86
C VAL A 834 -25.38 6.20 -28.88
N VAL A 835 -26.25 5.20 -29.04
CA VAL A 835 -27.72 5.40 -29.13
C VAL A 835 -28.41 5.33 -27.77
N ARG A 836 -27.79 4.69 -26.78
CA ARG A 836 -28.27 4.62 -25.40
C ARG A 836 -27.12 4.46 -24.42
N LYS A 837 -27.32 4.94 -23.21
CA LYS A 837 -26.39 4.68 -22.10
C LYS A 837 -27.04 3.78 -21.06
N LYS A 838 -26.20 3.13 -20.25
CA LYS A 838 -26.66 2.49 -19.01
C LYS A 838 -26.80 3.55 -17.93
N ASN A 839 -27.76 3.41 -16.99
CA ASN A 839 -27.87 4.37 -15.89
C ASN A 839 -26.68 4.25 -14.93
N LYS A 840 -26.44 3.06 -14.40
CA LYS A 840 -25.43 2.82 -13.38
C LYS A 840 -24.75 1.48 -13.57
N ILE A 841 -23.40 1.48 -13.58
CA ILE A 841 -22.59 0.28 -13.77
C ILE A 841 -21.47 0.17 -12.74
N ALA A 842 -21.00 -1.07 -12.49
CA ALA A 842 -19.84 -1.34 -11.64
C ALA A 842 -18.69 -1.94 -12.45
N LEU A 843 -17.47 -1.50 -12.15
CA LEU A 843 -16.24 -1.93 -12.80
C LEU A 843 -15.39 -2.81 -11.87
N HIS A 844 -14.69 -3.79 -12.45
CA HIS A 844 -13.57 -4.47 -11.80
C HIS A 844 -12.32 -4.34 -12.67
N PRO A 845 -11.39 -3.41 -12.33
CA PRO A 845 -10.12 -3.27 -13.05
C PRO A 845 -9.18 -4.41 -12.66
N VAL A 846 -8.87 -5.29 -13.61
CA VAL A 846 -7.99 -6.44 -13.34
C VAL A 846 -6.56 -6.00 -13.02
N CYS A 847 -5.82 -6.83 -12.28
CA CYS A 847 -4.45 -6.52 -11.86
C CYS A 847 -3.49 -6.21 -13.03
N SER A 848 -3.61 -6.92 -14.15
CA SER A 848 -2.82 -6.65 -15.35
C SER A 848 -3.14 -5.28 -15.98
N LEU A 849 -4.42 -4.87 -15.97
CA LEU A 849 -4.85 -3.56 -16.45
C LEU A 849 -4.18 -2.42 -15.63
N GLN A 850 -4.21 -2.55 -14.31
CA GLN A 850 -3.55 -1.58 -13.40
C GLN A 850 -2.04 -1.50 -13.67
N LYS A 851 -1.39 -2.64 -13.89
CA LYS A 851 0.04 -2.70 -14.20
C LYS A 851 0.42 -2.08 -15.55
N MET A 852 -0.47 -2.16 -16.52
CA MET A 852 -0.29 -1.54 -17.83
C MET A 852 -0.65 -0.04 -17.84
N GLY A 853 -1.17 0.51 -16.73
CA GLY A 853 -1.59 1.90 -16.65
C GLY A 853 -2.88 2.20 -17.42
N LEU A 854 -3.69 1.19 -17.73
CA LEU A 854 -4.89 1.31 -18.56
C LEU A 854 -6.17 1.55 -17.77
N GLU A 855 -6.11 1.63 -16.43
CA GLU A 855 -7.29 1.83 -15.57
C GLU A 855 -8.04 3.11 -15.94
N GLY A 856 -7.35 4.22 -16.18
CA GLY A 856 -7.95 5.47 -16.61
C GLY A 856 -8.70 5.36 -17.95
N LYS A 857 -8.16 4.60 -18.92
CA LYS A 857 -8.83 4.34 -20.20
C LYS A 857 -10.08 3.46 -20.00
N PHE A 858 -9.99 2.46 -19.17
CA PHE A 858 -11.11 1.57 -18.83
C PHE A 858 -12.28 2.35 -18.21
N VAL A 859 -11.98 3.26 -17.29
CA VAL A 859 -12.98 4.16 -16.68
C VAL A 859 -13.54 5.14 -17.73
N LYS A 860 -12.71 5.71 -18.62
CA LYS A 860 -13.18 6.60 -19.68
C LYS A 860 -14.16 5.93 -20.66
N ILE A 861 -13.92 4.66 -21.01
CA ILE A 861 -14.87 3.87 -21.81
C ILE A 861 -16.22 3.80 -21.09
N ALA A 862 -16.20 3.43 -19.84
CA ALA A 862 -17.40 3.28 -19.03
C ALA A 862 -18.19 4.60 -18.90
N GLN A 863 -17.52 5.73 -18.66
CA GLN A 863 -18.11 7.06 -18.53
C GLN A 863 -18.74 7.58 -19.82
N GLN A 864 -18.27 7.14 -21.00
CA GLN A 864 -18.92 7.47 -22.27
C GLN A 864 -20.20 6.66 -22.49
N LEU A 865 -20.31 5.48 -21.86
CA LEU A 865 -21.37 4.49 -22.11
C LEU A 865 -22.35 4.33 -20.94
N ALA A 866 -22.09 5.01 -19.80
CA ALA A 866 -22.98 5.00 -18.64
C ALA A 866 -23.01 6.39 -17.97
N ASP A 867 -24.12 6.69 -17.28
CA ASP A 867 -24.31 7.96 -16.57
C ASP A 867 -23.60 7.93 -15.21
N GLU A 868 -23.67 6.81 -14.49
CA GLU A 868 -22.96 6.59 -13.25
C GLU A 868 -22.04 5.36 -13.34
N VAL A 869 -20.79 5.54 -12.94
CA VAL A 869 -19.76 4.49 -12.96
C VAL A 869 -19.19 4.32 -11.56
N LEU A 870 -19.39 3.16 -10.95
CA LEU A 870 -18.66 2.79 -9.74
C LEU A 870 -17.30 2.16 -10.11
N LEU A 871 -16.22 2.80 -9.70
CA LEU A 871 -14.91 2.17 -9.54
C LEU A 871 -14.73 1.87 -8.05
N PRO A 872 -14.79 0.59 -7.61
CA PRO A 872 -14.71 0.29 -6.18
C PRO A 872 -13.37 0.72 -5.57
N VAL A 873 -13.45 1.33 -4.39
CA VAL A 873 -12.26 1.77 -3.63
C VAL A 873 -11.39 0.56 -3.23
N HIS A 874 -12.04 -0.56 -2.97
CA HIS A 874 -11.39 -1.82 -2.59
C HIS A 874 -11.03 -2.71 -3.79
N SER A 875 -11.06 -2.18 -5.02
CA SER A 875 -10.66 -2.94 -6.20
C SER A 875 -9.21 -3.42 -6.12
N GLY A 876 -8.98 -4.66 -6.51
CA GLY A 876 -7.67 -5.27 -6.42
C GLY A 876 -7.55 -6.57 -7.20
N CYS A 877 -6.56 -7.40 -6.87
CA CYS A 877 -6.45 -8.73 -7.47
C CYS A 877 -7.56 -9.64 -6.97
N CYS A 878 -8.30 -10.27 -7.88
CA CYS A 878 -9.36 -11.24 -7.54
C CYS A 878 -8.84 -12.57 -6.94
N GLY A 879 -7.53 -12.80 -6.89
CA GLY A 879 -6.94 -14.03 -6.35
C GLY A 879 -6.97 -15.24 -7.27
N MET A 880 -7.65 -15.18 -8.43
CA MET A 880 -7.76 -16.33 -9.35
C MET A 880 -6.43 -16.75 -9.98
N ALA A 881 -5.57 -15.77 -10.33
CA ALA A 881 -4.24 -16.04 -10.90
C ALA A 881 -4.22 -17.15 -11.96
N GLY A 882 -5.11 -17.09 -12.91
CA GLY A 882 -5.40 -18.14 -13.87
C GLY A 882 -6.29 -19.24 -13.30
N ASP A 883 -5.73 -20.34 -12.88
CA ASP A 883 -6.46 -21.50 -12.31
C ASP A 883 -6.26 -21.68 -10.79
N ARG A 884 -5.47 -20.80 -10.17
CA ARG A 884 -5.10 -20.93 -8.74
C ARG A 884 -6.30 -20.85 -7.82
N GLY A 885 -7.26 -19.98 -8.11
CA GLY A 885 -8.48 -19.87 -7.32
C GLY A 885 -9.33 -21.14 -7.31
N PHE A 886 -9.24 -22.01 -8.33
CA PHE A 886 -9.88 -23.31 -8.30
C PHE A 886 -9.13 -24.33 -7.43
N LEU A 887 -7.83 -24.11 -7.23
CA LEU A 887 -6.98 -24.92 -6.34
C LEU A 887 -7.04 -24.42 -4.90
N PHE A 888 -7.09 -23.10 -4.70
CA PHE A 888 -7.07 -22.41 -3.40
C PHE A 888 -8.24 -21.41 -3.33
N PRO A 889 -9.49 -21.89 -3.22
CA PRO A 889 -10.68 -21.04 -3.27
C PRO A 889 -10.73 -20.01 -2.12
N GLU A 890 -10.08 -20.32 -0.99
CA GLU A 890 -9.93 -19.41 0.14
C GLU A 890 -9.19 -18.12 -0.25
N LEU A 891 -8.23 -18.20 -1.17
CA LEU A 891 -7.52 -17.05 -1.68
C LEU A 891 -8.46 -16.10 -2.44
N THR A 892 -9.26 -16.64 -3.35
CA THR A 892 -10.22 -15.87 -4.13
C THR A 892 -11.32 -15.30 -3.24
N ALA A 893 -11.88 -16.11 -2.34
CA ALA A 893 -12.91 -15.67 -1.41
C ALA A 893 -12.45 -14.49 -0.53
N SER A 894 -11.23 -14.58 0.02
CA SER A 894 -10.66 -13.50 0.83
C SER A 894 -10.33 -12.26 0.00
N ALA A 895 -9.78 -12.43 -1.20
CA ALA A 895 -9.35 -11.34 -2.06
C ALA A 895 -10.53 -10.50 -2.56
N THR A 896 -11.64 -11.14 -2.94
CA THR A 896 -12.81 -10.47 -3.52
C THR A 896 -13.78 -9.91 -2.49
N LEU A 897 -13.71 -10.36 -1.23
CA LEU A 897 -14.67 -9.98 -0.18
C LEU A 897 -14.83 -8.47 0.03
N PRO A 898 -13.74 -7.66 0.13
CA PRO A 898 -13.88 -6.22 0.36
C PRO A 898 -14.60 -5.51 -0.80
N GLU A 899 -14.19 -5.79 -2.04
CA GLU A 899 -14.81 -5.22 -3.24
C GLU A 899 -16.27 -5.69 -3.41
N ALA A 900 -16.53 -6.97 -3.23
CA ALA A 900 -17.88 -7.52 -3.30
C ALA A 900 -18.80 -6.91 -2.23
N THR A 901 -18.30 -6.65 -1.04
CA THR A 901 -19.04 -5.99 0.03
C THR A 901 -19.41 -4.55 -0.35
N GLU A 902 -18.51 -3.83 -1.00
CA GLU A 902 -18.75 -2.48 -1.50
C GLU A 902 -19.80 -2.48 -2.62
N VAL A 903 -19.62 -3.33 -3.63
CA VAL A 903 -20.51 -3.43 -4.79
C VAL A 903 -21.93 -3.86 -4.39
N LYS A 904 -22.09 -4.72 -3.40
CA LYS A 904 -23.41 -5.18 -2.90
C LYS A 904 -24.21 -4.12 -2.17
N LYS A 905 -23.65 -2.95 -1.87
CA LYS A 905 -24.38 -1.84 -1.23
C LYS A 905 -25.43 -1.22 -2.14
N ASP A 906 -25.31 -1.43 -3.47
CA ASP A 906 -26.19 -0.85 -4.47
C ASP A 906 -26.50 -1.86 -5.60
N ASN A 907 -27.42 -1.48 -6.49
CA ASN A 907 -27.78 -2.25 -7.67
C ASN A 907 -27.29 -1.55 -8.94
N TYR A 908 -26.74 -2.33 -9.88
CA TYR A 908 -26.18 -1.86 -11.13
C TYR A 908 -26.83 -2.57 -12.30
N GLU A 909 -26.98 -1.87 -13.44
CA GLU A 909 -27.50 -2.43 -14.69
C GLU A 909 -26.48 -3.32 -15.41
N GLY A 910 -25.19 -3.19 -15.06
CA GLY A 910 -24.14 -4.00 -15.63
C GLY A 910 -22.88 -4.03 -14.75
N TYR A 911 -22.11 -5.11 -14.88
CA TYR A 911 -20.89 -5.36 -14.14
C TYR A 911 -19.81 -5.75 -15.13
N TYR A 912 -18.72 -4.97 -15.23
CA TYR A 912 -17.74 -5.11 -16.29
C TYR A 912 -16.31 -5.29 -15.83
N SER A 913 -15.55 -6.09 -16.58
CA SER A 913 -14.14 -6.37 -16.36
C SER A 913 -13.41 -6.54 -17.71
N SER A 914 -12.11 -6.83 -17.69
CA SER A 914 -11.29 -7.12 -18.88
C SER A 914 -10.52 -8.45 -18.77
N GLY A 915 -10.94 -9.33 -17.86
CA GLY A 915 -10.26 -10.60 -17.62
C GLY A 915 -11.21 -11.73 -17.24
N LYS A 916 -11.25 -12.80 -18.02
CA LYS A 916 -12.22 -13.89 -17.87
C LYS A 916 -12.23 -14.57 -16.50
N THR A 917 -11.06 -14.84 -15.92
CA THR A 917 -10.98 -15.45 -14.58
C THR A 917 -11.41 -14.48 -13.47
N CYS A 918 -11.20 -13.18 -13.66
CA CYS A 918 -11.70 -12.15 -12.74
C CYS A 918 -13.24 -12.01 -12.86
N GLU A 919 -13.79 -12.10 -14.09
CA GLU A 919 -15.24 -12.16 -14.30
C GLU A 919 -15.86 -13.31 -13.49
N ILE A 920 -15.27 -14.50 -13.55
CA ILE A 920 -15.70 -15.68 -12.78
C ILE A 920 -15.67 -15.40 -11.28
N ALA A 921 -14.54 -14.90 -10.77
CA ALA A 921 -14.35 -14.64 -9.33
C ALA A 921 -15.33 -13.61 -8.78
N MET A 922 -15.46 -12.48 -9.50
CA MET A 922 -16.35 -11.40 -9.07
C MET A 922 -17.82 -11.79 -9.23
N SER A 923 -18.17 -12.56 -10.25
CA SER A 923 -19.54 -13.07 -10.40
C SER A 923 -19.93 -13.99 -9.23
N GLU A 924 -19.03 -14.85 -8.77
CA GLU A 924 -19.26 -15.69 -7.59
C GLU A 924 -19.36 -14.85 -6.31
N ALA A 925 -18.45 -13.89 -6.13
CA ALA A 925 -18.37 -13.08 -4.93
C ALA A 925 -19.56 -12.12 -4.77
N VAL A 926 -19.98 -11.47 -5.86
CA VAL A 926 -21.07 -10.50 -5.88
C VAL A 926 -22.45 -11.16 -6.03
N GLY A 927 -22.49 -12.31 -6.71
CA GLY A 927 -23.75 -12.98 -7.08
C GLY A 927 -24.44 -12.32 -8.28
N LYS A 928 -23.68 -11.58 -9.09
CA LYS A 928 -24.11 -10.91 -10.34
C LYS A 928 -23.11 -11.22 -11.44
N ASN A 929 -23.56 -11.26 -12.70
CA ASN A 929 -22.68 -11.59 -13.80
C ASN A 929 -21.75 -10.43 -14.16
N TYR A 930 -20.45 -10.62 -14.00
CA TYR A 930 -19.41 -9.76 -14.57
C TYR A 930 -19.09 -10.21 -15.99
N GLU A 931 -18.97 -9.25 -16.89
CA GLU A 931 -18.74 -9.48 -18.31
C GLU A 931 -17.61 -8.60 -18.84
N SER A 932 -17.10 -8.93 -20.04
CA SER A 932 -16.13 -8.08 -20.72
C SER A 932 -16.74 -6.73 -21.10
N ILE A 933 -15.97 -5.66 -20.96
CA ILE A 933 -16.44 -4.30 -21.29
C ILE A 933 -16.85 -4.09 -22.74
N ILE A 934 -16.45 -4.99 -23.67
CA ILE A 934 -16.92 -4.95 -25.08
C ILE A 934 -18.44 -5.14 -25.16
N TYR A 935 -19.05 -5.89 -24.24
CA TYR A 935 -20.51 -6.06 -24.21
C TYR A 935 -21.22 -4.76 -23.86
N LEU A 936 -20.63 -3.91 -22.99
CA LEU A 936 -21.17 -2.59 -22.71
C LEU A 936 -21.22 -1.74 -23.99
N LEU A 937 -20.14 -1.70 -24.76
CA LEU A 937 -20.13 -0.99 -26.03
C LEU A 937 -21.16 -1.56 -27.00
N ALA A 938 -21.22 -2.89 -27.17
CA ALA A 938 -22.16 -3.56 -28.05
C ALA A 938 -23.62 -3.27 -27.70
N ASP A 939 -23.92 -3.13 -26.42
CA ASP A 939 -25.28 -2.79 -25.95
C ASP A 939 -25.66 -1.32 -26.15
N CYS A 940 -24.67 -0.44 -26.24
CA CYS A 940 -24.88 1.02 -26.31
C CYS A 940 -24.92 1.59 -27.75
N ILE A 941 -24.41 0.87 -28.75
CA ILE A 941 -24.31 1.32 -30.14
C ILE A 941 -25.39 0.74 -31.04
#